data_82ada347a14cd1c0c3965fd1511686f0
#
_entry.id   82ada347a14cd1c0c3965fd1511686f0
#
_cell.length_a   1.000
_cell.length_b   1.000
_cell.length_c   1.000
_cell.angle_alpha   90.00
_cell.angle_beta   90.00
_cell.angle_gamma   90.00
#
_symmetry.space_group_name_H-M   'P 1'
#
loop_
_entity.id
_entity.type
_entity.pdbx_description
1 polymer ?
#
loop_
_entity_poly.entity_id
_entity_poly.type
_entity_poly.pdbx_seq_one_letter_code
_entity_poly.pdbx_strand_id
1 'polypeptide(L)'
;MAAIPGSVSPRALQATDLGPLPADTVLSGMSLRFTPSAAQQTAIDQLLAGQQDPASPLYHQWLTPQQYAAQFGLSSADLAKITAWLAAQGFTVAGVANGGTFVTFSGSVAQVQAAFATSIHRLSLNGETHFANVTGVSVPSAFAGVVGAVTGLHDFRLKPRVHSGIAHPQFTSSVSGNHYLVPGDIYTIYDMGPLMSSTSLPGANVSIAVTGQVDISPLDISTFRAAAGLNANPPTVQVVPLTPYGGCDPGTPASPTRCLSSTPPTSSDLAESSIDVEWSGAMAPYATVFFITSQNVFLSMQYAIDTNVAPIVTTSYGNCEAAWGITDLISFNQVFQQANLQGQTVLVAAGDSGATDCDAGPSATQGLAVDYPASSPNVTAMGGTQFSGDAEATGSGSTWGATQYWKGTSGSDVISSALSYIPEAVWNDAGAGYYGGGGGGASAFFTKPAWQIETGASGMTTQVPTDGSRDVPDLALDASDVHDSFLFCVGVASDTSCGNGFRVSSTNNGLEAAGGTSLDSQIFGGMLALVEQKIGSKIGNANPTLYALGNKTAYYNPTSSSVFHDVTLGSNAMQCTAGSKDCPNGGSTGYSAGTGYDLATGWGSVDLSNLATDWTLVTPLGSGSLAANTSATALAASTTTSSATNVTVTPTATVTVTLTATVTGGSTAPTGTVQFLVNNVPAAGVSNIRLTPGAGSSASAAYQYTASCSTLGQQSMSAVYSGDSTYQGSIGPPLTANGSSTTSNGSYLTSPLIVTVSGSTCPNFSLTSSTTIFAVAAGGTIPSDTINVVPANGFTGTVVFSATAVSSSGYIPTLTFSPASVAISSTASVSTTLTLSGITASLHLPGVPGKLDSGTMLAQQAPGRKPVSNRPWTAAGSGVTLACLLLLVLPRRRRLGGLLLVALSVALIAGATGCGGSSQAPPPSTTPVTPSNPYAGTYTVTVVGTYSGSITLPPQTVTLAYEIQ
;
A
#
# COMPACT_ATOMS: atom_id res chain seq x y z
N MET A 1 -25.42 -10.40 -16.22
CA MET A 1 -24.28 -9.78 -15.53
C MET A 1 -23.24 -9.36 -16.56
N ALA A 2 -22.55 -8.26 -16.33
CA ALA A 2 -21.40 -7.79 -17.10
C ALA A 2 -20.17 -7.82 -16.18
N ALA A 3 -19.09 -8.43 -16.64
CA ALA A 3 -17.85 -8.50 -15.86
C ALA A 3 -17.16 -7.12 -15.81
N ILE A 4 -16.55 -6.82 -14.68
CA ILE A 4 -15.61 -5.70 -14.52
C ILE A 4 -14.19 -6.27 -14.69
N PRO A 5 -13.51 -6.01 -15.80
CA PRO A 5 -12.17 -6.52 -16.07
C PRO A 5 -11.14 -5.96 -15.06
N GLY A 6 -10.15 -6.78 -14.69
CA GLY A 6 -9.08 -6.33 -13.79
C GLY A 6 -9.51 -6.08 -12.34
N SER A 7 -10.66 -6.60 -11.93
CA SER A 7 -11.22 -6.39 -10.58
C SER A 7 -10.67 -7.35 -9.50
N VAL A 8 -9.68 -8.19 -9.82
CA VAL A 8 -8.92 -8.98 -8.86
C VAL A 8 -7.59 -8.29 -8.64
N SER A 9 -7.25 -8.03 -7.37
CA SER A 9 -5.97 -7.42 -7.02
C SER A 9 -4.80 -8.33 -7.42
N PRO A 10 -3.72 -7.83 -8.05
CA PRO A 10 -2.51 -8.60 -8.30
C PRO A 10 -1.92 -9.23 -7.03
N ARG A 11 -2.03 -8.56 -5.88
CA ARG A 11 -1.62 -9.11 -4.57
C ARG A 11 -2.43 -10.35 -4.18
N ALA A 12 -3.71 -10.40 -4.50
CA ALA A 12 -4.53 -11.59 -4.26
C ALA A 12 -4.09 -12.77 -5.13
N LEU A 13 -3.60 -12.50 -6.35
CA LEU A 13 -3.09 -13.54 -7.25
C LEU A 13 -1.72 -14.11 -6.81
N GLN A 14 -0.94 -13.32 -6.06
CA GLN A 14 0.36 -13.71 -5.52
C GLN A 14 0.25 -14.39 -4.15
N ALA A 15 -0.86 -14.21 -3.44
CA ALA A 15 -1.06 -14.72 -2.10
C ALA A 15 -1.40 -16.22 -2.08
N THR A 16 -1.07 -16.89 -0.97
CA THR A 16 -1.51 -18.25 -0.70
C THR A 16 -2.98 -18.24 -0.27
N ASP A 17 -3.82 -19.00 -0.97
CA ASP A 17 -5.24 -19.14 -0.64
C ASP A 17 -5.43 -20.03 0.59
N LEU A 18 -6.05 -19.49 1.64
CA LEU A 18 -6.38 -20.18 2.89
C LEU A 18 -7.85 -20.65 2.94
N GLY A 19 -8.58 -20.53 1.84
CA GLY A 19 -9.97 -20.92 1.71
C GLY A 19 -11.00 -19.80 1.89
N PRO A 20 -12.29 -20.10 1.69
CA PRO A 20 -13.36 -19.11 1.71
C PRO A 20 -13.46 -18.35 3.03
N LEU A 21 -13.73 -17.05 2.95
CA LEU A 21 -14.09 -16.25 4.12
C LEU A 21 -15.49 -16.67 4.61
N PRO A 22 -15.76 -16.71 5.94
CA PRO A 22 -17.08 -17.06 6.44
C PRO A 22 -18.19 -16.21 5.83
N ALA A 23 -19.28 -16.85 5.44
CA ALA A 23 -20.37 -16.24 4.67
C ALA A 23 -21.09 -15.09 5.41
N ASP A 24 -21.09 -15.12 6.75
CA ASP A 24 -21.68 -14.13 7.65
C ASP A 24 -20.74 -12.97 8.00
N THR A 25 -19.45 -13.05 7.60
CA THR A 25 -18.51 -11.94 7.79
C THR A 25 -19.02 -10.69 7.09
N VAL A 26 -19.08 -9.58 7.81
CA VAL A 26 -19.54 -8.30 7.28
C VAL A 26 -18.35 -7.55 6.67
N LEU A 27 -18.46 -7.18 5.41
CA LEU A 27 -17.58 -6.22 4.74
C LEU A 27 -18.22 -4.85 4.82
N SER A 28 -17.51 -3.88 5.38
CA SER A 28 -17.98 -2.50 5.56
C SER A 28 -17.21 -1.53 4.68
N GLY A 29 -17.88 -0.45 4.26
CA GLY A 29 -17.23 0.61 3.48
C GLY A 29 -16.89 0.23 2.04
N MET A 30 -17.52 -0.79 1.48
CA MET A 30 -17.42 -1.08 0.06
C MET A 30 -18.02 0.05 -0.77
N SER A 31 -17.49 0.31 -1.97
CA SER A 31 -18.02 1.34 -2.84
C SER A 31 -18.22 0.85 -4.27
N LEU A 32 -19.37 1.21 -4.85
CA LEU A 32 -19.55 1.20 -6.31
C LEU A 32 -19.05 2.53 -6.85
N ARG A 33 -18.02 2.50 -7.70
CA ARG A 33 -17.42 3.67 -8.32
C ARG A 33 -17.91 3.84 -9.73
N PHE A 34 -18.19 5.10 -10.11
CA PHE A 34 -18.74 5.42 -11.41
C PHE A 34 -17.65 5.95 -12.32
N THR A 35 -17.76 5.56 -13.60
CA THR A 35 -16.84 5.98 -14.65
C THR A 35 -17.49 7.08 -15.47
N PRO A 36 -16.81 8.22 -15.71
CA PRO A 36 -17.28 9.22 -16.65
C PRO A 36 -17.46 8.62 -18.04
N SER A 37 -18.47 9.06 -18.77
CA SER A 37 -18.56 8.79 -20.21
C SER A 37 -17.39 9.45 -20.96
N ALA A 38 -17.09 9.00 -22.17
CA ALA A 38 -16.02 9.59 -22.99
C ALA A 38 -16.21 11.11 -23.19
N ALA A 39 -17.45 11.56 -23.35
CA ALA A 39 -17.77 12.98 -23.48
C ALA A 39 -17.51 13.76 -22.18
N GLN A 40 -17.86 13.17 -21.02
CA GLN A 40 -17.55 13.77 -19.73
C GLN A 40 -16.04 13.81 -19.47
N GLN A 41 -15.30 12.75 -19.81
CA GLN A 41 -13.85 12.76 -19.68
C GLN A 41 -13.19 13.84 -20.54
N THR A 42 -13.61 13.98 -21.79
CA THR A 42 -13.13 15.08 -22.66
C THR A 42 -13.42 16.45 -22.05
N ALA A 43 -14.60 16.64 -21.45
CA ALA A 43 -14.94 17.89 -20.79
C ALA A 43 -14.13 18.13 -19.51
N ILE A 44 -13.82 17.08 -18.75
CA ILE A 44 -12.91 17.12 -17.58
C ILE A 44 -11.52 17.59 -18.04
N ASP A 45 -10.96 16.97 -19.08
CA ASP A 45 -9.62 17.29 -19.59
C ASP A 45 -9.54 18.74 -20.10
N GLN A 46 -10.56 19.18 -20.83
CA GLN A 46 -10.64 20.57 -21.32
C GLN A 46 -10.75 21.57 -20.18
N LEU A 47 -11.51 21.23 -19.13
CA LEU A 47 -11.66 22.10 -17.97
C LEU A 47 -10.36 22.17 -17.16
N LEU A 48 -9.68 21.03 -16.94
CA LEU A 48 -8.36 20.97 -16.28
C LEU A 48 -7.35 21.87 -17.01
N ALA A 49 -7.25 21.74 -18.33
CA ALA A 49 -6.36 22.57 -19.14
C ALA A 49 -6.75 24.05 -19.07
N GLY A 50 -8.03 24.37 -19.19
CA GLY A 50 -8.52 25.76 -19.15
C GLY A 50 -8.37 26.44 -17.78
N GLN A 51 -8.47 25.67 -16.70
CA GLN A 51 -8.25 26.23 -15.34
C GLN A 51 -6.78 26.55 -15.05
N GLN A 52 -5.86 25.96 -15.78
CA GLN A 52 -4.42 26.23 -15.68
C GLN A 52 -3.92 27.29 -16.68
N ASP A 53 -4.72 27.68 -17.67
CA ASP A 53 -4.32 28.65 -18.70
C ASP A 53 -4.69 30.08 -18.31
N PRO A 54 -3.69 30.97 -18.04
CA PRO A 54 -3.95 32.38 -17.71
C PRO A 54 -4.70 33.14 -18.80
N ALA A 55 -4.68 32.69 -20.06
CA ALA A 55 -5.42 33.29 -21.16
C ALA A 55 -6.87 32.78 -21.26
N SER A 56 -7.22 31.74 -20.53
CA SER A 56 -8.55 31.15 -20.56
C SER A 56 -9.53 31.91 -19.64
N PRO A 57 -10.79 32.07 -20.05
CA PRO A 57 -11.83 32.60 -19.17
C PRO A 57 -12.14 31.65 -18.00
N LEU A 58 -11.64 30.42 -18.04
CA LEU A 58 -11.79 29.40 -17.00
C LEU A 58 -10.64 29.43 -15.99
N TYR A 59 -9.63 30.28 -16.18
CA TYR A 59 -8.46 30.36 -15.33
C TYR A 59 -8.85 30.52 -13.86
N HIS A 60 -8.38 29.56 -13.01
CA HIS A 60 -8.70 29.50 -11.57
C HIS A 60 -10.20 29.47 -11.22
N GLN A 61 -11.08 29.12 -12.18
CA GLN A 61 -12.49 28.92 -11.89
C GLN A 61 -12.71 27.51 -11.30
N TRP A 62 -12.31 27.35 -10.02
CA TRP A 62 -12.36 26.07 -9.34
C TRP A 62 -13.79 25.63 -9.03
N LEU A 63 -14.09 24.35 -9.17
CA LEU A 63 -15.38 23.78 -8.85
C LEU A 63 -15.54 23.55 -7.34
N THR A 64 -16.75 23.71 -6.84
CA THR A 64 -17.14 23.09 -5.56
C THR A 64 -17.48 21.60 -5.80
N PRO A 65 -17.48 20.74 -4.75
CA PRO A 65 -17.93 19.35 -4.87
C PRO A 65 -19.30 19.21 -5.52
N GLN A 66 -20.23 20.09 -5.19
CA GLN A 66 -21.59 20.11 -5.74
C GLN A 66 -21.63 20.52 -7.22
N GLN A 67 -20.75 21.44 -7.65
CA GLN A 67 -20.62 21.81 -9.06
C GLN A 67 -19.97 20.66 -9.84
N TYR A 68 -18.99 19.97 -9.25
CA TYR A 68 -18.41 18.76 -9.84
C TYR A 68 -19.49 17.67 -10.02
N ALA A 69 -20.26 17.40 -8.98
CA ALA A 69 -21.37 16.42 -9.03
C ALA A 69 -22.41 16.76 -10.11
N ALA A 70 -22.75 18.04 -10.24
CA ALA A 70 -23.73 18.50 -11.24
C ALA A 70 -23.24 18.34 -12.69
N GLN A 71 -21.92 18.44 -12.93
CA GLN A 71 -21.33 18.37 -14.27
C GLN A 71 -20.86 16.95 -14.63
N PHE A 72 -20.27 16.24 -13.70
CA PHE A 72 -19.53 15.00 -13.93
C PHE A 72 -20.02 13.80 -13.09
N GLY A 73 -20.80 14.04 -12.04
CA GLY A 73 -21.39 13.00 -11.23
C GLY A 73 -22.48 12.23 -11.97
N LEU A 74 -22.86 11.08 -11.42
CA LEU A 74 -23.97 10.29 -11.95
C LEU A 74 -25.31 11.01 -11.69
N SER A 75 -26.25 10.91 -12.66
CA SER A 75 -27.57 11.53 -12.51
C SER A 75 -28.31 11.02 -11.26
N SER A 76 -29.10 11.86 -10.61
CA SER A 76 -29.92 11.46 -9.44
C SER A 76 -30.86 10.29 -9.73
N ALA A 77 -31.35 10.19 -10.98
CA ALA A 77 -32.21 9.10 -11.42
C ALA A 77 -31.44 7.76 -11.51
N ASP A 78 -30.22 7.78 -11.97
CA ASP A 78 -29.39 6.56 -12.06
C ASP A 78 -28.81 6.17 -10.69
N LEU A 79 -28.43 7.16 -9.87
CA LEU A 79 -28.07 6.93 -8.46
C LEU A 79 -29.23 6.24 -7.72
N ALA A 80 -30.48 6.68 -7.91
CA ALA A 80 -31.65 6.05 -7.28
C ALA A 80 -31.85 4.60 -7.74
N LYS A 81 -31.59 4.27 -9.01
CA LYS A 81 -31.65 2.89 -9.52
C LYS A 81 -30.57 1.99 -8.88
N ILE A 82 -29.35 2.50 -8.78
CA ILE A 82 -28.23 1.75 -8.20
C ILE A 82 -28.42 1.53 -6.72
N THR A 83 -28.82 2.57 -5.98
CA THR A 83 -29.09 2.44 -4.51
C THR A 83 -30.26 1.51 -4.22
N ALA A 84 -31.33 1.56 -5.04
CA ALA A 84 -32.45 0.64 -4.92
C ALA A 84 -32.04 -0.81 -5.23
N TRP A 85 -31.16 -1.02 -6.21
CA TRP A 85 -30.63 -2.37 -6.50
C TRP A 85 -29.77 -2.89 -5.34
N LEU A 86 -28.86 -2.09 -4.78
CA LEU A 86 -28.07 -2.48 -3.61
C LEU A 86 -28.97 -2.87 -2.44
N ALA A 87 -29.98 -2.06 -2.14
CA ALA A 87 -30.94 -2.34 -1.07
C ALA A 87 -31.73 -3.66 -1.34
N ALA A 88 -32.11 -3.91 -2.61
CA ALA A 88 -32.80 -5.15 -3.00
C ALA A 88 -31.89 -6.40 -2.88
N GLN A 89 -30.57 -6.26 -2.96
CA GLN A 89 -29.62 -7.33 -2.65
C GLN A 89 -29.38 -7.49 -1.14
N GLY A 90 -30.03 -6.68 -0.31
CA GLY A 90 -29.93 -6.73 1.14
C GLY A 90 -28.75 -5.94 1.73
N PHE A 91 -28.03 -5.16 0.94
CA PHE A 91 -26.96 -4.29 1.44
C PHE A 91 -27.51 -3.10 2.23
N THR A 92 -26.75 -2.66 3.21
CA THR A 92 -26.95 -1.37 3.88
C THR A 92 -26.21 -0.29 3.11
N VAL A 93 -26.97 0.61 2.46
CA VAL A 93 -26.39 1.76 1.73
C VAL A 93 -26.07 2.88 2.73
N ALA A 94 -24.81 3.26 2.83
CA ALA A 94 -24.34 4.34 3.71
C ALA A 94 -24.61 5.72 3.10
N GLY A 95 -24.45 5.89 1.79
CA GLY A 95 -24.73 7.15 1.11
C GLY A 95 -24.00 7.30 -0.21
N VAL A 96 -24.12 8.50 -0.78
CA VAL A 96 -23.49 8.92 -2.03
C VAL A 96 -22.45 10.00 -1.71
N ALA A 97 -21.28 9.93 -2.35
CA ALA A 97 -20.25 10.97 -2.29
C ALA A 97 -20.79 12.35 -2.70
N ASN A 98 -20.21 13.44 -2.17
CA ASN A 98 -20.59 14.81 -2.55
C ASN A 98 -20.39 15.08 -4.05
N GLY A 99 -19.29 14.53 -4.62
CA GLY A 99 -19.01 14.61 -6.06
C GLY A 99 -19.87 13.70 -6.93
N GLY A 100 -20.73 12.86 -6.34
CA GLY A 100 -21.61 11.95 -7.10
C GLY A 100 -20.86 10.83 -7.85
N THR A 101 -19.63 10.51 -7.43
CA THR A 101 -18.71 9.61 -8.15
C THR A 101 -18.74 8.17 -7.61
N PHE A 102 -19.32 7.95 -6.43
CA PHE A 102 -19.46 6.61 -5.83
C PHE A 102 -20.63 6.53 -4.85
N VAL A 103 -21.06 5.31 -4.57
CA VAL A 103 -22.02 4.95 -3.52
C VAL A 103 -21.36 3.96 -2.57
N THR A 104 -21.40 4.26 -1.28
CA THR A 104 -20.86 3.39 -0.23
C THR A 104 -21.94 2.50 0.37
N PHE A 105 -21.60 1.23 0.61
CA PHE A 105 -22.52 0.22 1.16
C PHE A 105 -21.75 -0.82 2.00
N SER A 106 -22.50 -1.60 2.77
CA SER A 106 -21.96 -2.69 3.60
C SER A 106 -22.86 -3.91 3.52
N GLY A 107 -22.29 -5.10 3.71
CA GLY A 107 -23.04 -6.34 3.72
C GLY A 107 -22.20 -7.57 3.99
N SER A 108 -22.84 -8.74 4.12
CA SER A 108 -22.12 -9.99 4.36
C SER A 108 -21.39 -10.50 3.12
N VAL A 109 -20.37 -11.33 3.33
CA VAL A 109 -19.66 -12.05 2.25
C VAL A 109 -20.64 -12.81 1.35
N ALA A 110 -21.67 -13.46 1.93
CA ALA A 110 -22.69 -14.17 1.16
C ALA A 110 -23.44 -13.23 0.20
N GLN A 111 -23.81 -12.02 0.65
CA GLN A 111 -24.46 -11.02 -0.18
C GLN A 111 -23.54 -10.53 -1.30
N VAL A 112 -22.26 -10.26 -0.98
CA VAL A 112 -21.26 -9.83 -1.95
C VAL A 112 -21.06 -10.88 -3.05
N GLN A 113 -20.86 -12.14 -2.66
CA GLN A 113 -20.66 -13.24 -3.60
C GLN A 113 -21.88 -13.44 -4.51
N ALA A 114 -23.09 -13.36 -3.97
CA ALA A 114 -24.33 -13.50 -4.74
C ALA A 114 -24.56 -12.32 -5.69
N ALA A 115 -24.39 -11.07 -5.20
CA ALA A 115 -24.72 -9.87 -5.96
C ALA A 115 -23.70 -9.58 -7.08
N PHE A 116 -22.41 -9.85 -6.83
CA PHE A 116 -21.31 -9.52 -7.73
C PHE A 116 -20.70 -10.73 -8.45
N ALA A 117 -21.26 -11.94 -8.26
CA ALA A 117 -20.79 -13.19 -8.87
C ALA A 117 -19.27 -13.43 -8.66
N THR A 118 -18.78 -13.18 -7.46
CA THR A 118 -17.37 -13.32 -7.09
C THR A 118 -17.20 -14.25 -5.88
N SER A 119 -15.98 -14.60 -5.52
CA SER A 119 -15.64 -15.39 -4.32
C SER A 119 -14.66 -14.63 -3.47
N ILE A 120 -14.94 -14.51 -2.16
CA ILE A 120 -14.07 -13.84 -1.19
C ILE A 120 -13.38 -14.90 -0.34
N HIS A 121 -12.03 -14.88 -0.35
CA HIS A 121 -11.22 -15.85 0.37
C HIS A 121 -10.34 -15.16 1.42
N ARG A 122 -9.91 -15.94 2.40
CA ARG A 122 -8.81 -15.59 3.29
C ARG A 122 -7.51 -15.95 2.58
N LEU A 123 -6.56 -15.05 2.62
CA LEU A 123 -5.28 -15.15 1.92
C LEU A 123 -4.12 -14.94 2.87
N SER A 124 -2.95 -15.53 2.59
CA SER A 124 -1.70 -15.21 3.28
C SER A 124 -0.71 -14.62 2.29
N LEU A 125 -0.22 -13.42 2.58
CA LEU A 125 0.79 -12.72 1.79
C LEU A 125 1.88 -12.21 2.72
N ASN A 126 3.13 -12.62 2.49
CA ASN A 126 4.30 -12.24 3.30
C ASN A 126 4.14 -12.49 4.82
N GLY A 127 3.40 -13.55 5.19
CA GLY A 127 3.14 -13.90 6.60
C GLY A 127 1.95 -13.16 7.24
N GLU A 128 1.37 -12.19 6.56
CA GLU A 128 0.15 -11.50 6.99
C GLU A 128 -1.10 -12.20 6.46
N THR A 129 -2.19 -12.12 7.22
CA THR A 129 -3.49 -12.66 6.83
C THR A 129 -4.36 -11.56 6.29
N HIS A 130 -4.87 -11.72 5.09
CA HIS A 130 -5.75 -10.80 4.38
C HIS A 130 -7.03 -11.50 3.94
N PHE A 131 -7.97 -10.71 3.44
CA PHE A 131 -9.05 -11.21 2.60
C PHE A 131 -9.05 -10.47 1.25
N ALA A 132 -9.51 -11.15 0.20
CA ALA A 132 -9.76 -10.52 -1.10
C ALA A 132 -10.73 -11.34 -1.93
N ASN A 133 -11.29 -10.71 -2.97
CA ASN A 133 -11.92 -11.46 -4.04
C ASN A 133 -10.86 -12.18 -4.88
N VAL A 134 -11.06 -13.48 -5.07
CA VAL A 134 -10.16 -14.34 -5.88
C VAL A 134 -10.69 -14.59 -7.29
N THR A 135 -11.90 -14.14 -7.58
CA THR A 135 -12.52 -14.18 -8.91
C THR A 135 -13.01 -12.80 -9.32
N GLY A 136 -13.10 -12.56 -10.62
CA GLY A 136 -13.56 -11.29 -11.17
C GLY A 136 -14.97 -10.92 -10.72
N VAL A 137 -15.20 -9.62 -10.58
CA VAL A 137 -16.48 -9.04 -10.17
C VAL A 137 -17.36 -8.82 -11.40
N SER A 138 -18.67 -9.01 -11.24
CA SER A 138 -19.67 -8.70 -12.26
C SER A 138 -20.80 -7.84 -11.68
N VAL A 139 -21.35 -6.96 -12.49
CA VAL A 139 -22.52 -6.13 -12.15
C VAL A 139 -23.68 -6.39 -13.11
N PRO A 140 -24.92 -6.01 -12.80
CA PRO A 140 -26.02 -6.09 -13.76
C PRO A 140 -25.67 -5.42 -15.09
N SER A 141 -26.01 -6.04 -16.21
CA SER A 141 -25.70 -5.51 -17.56
C SER A 141 -26.24 -4.09 -17.80
N ALA A 142 -27.29 -3.70 -17.07
CA ALA A 142 -27.82 -2.34 -17.10
C ALA A 142 -26.87 -1.29 -16.47
N PHE A 143 -25.87 -1.71 -15.69
CA PHE A 143 -24.87 -0.85 -15.06
C PHE A 143 -23.53 -0.88 -15.83
N ALA A 144 -23.42 -1.73 -16.85
CA ALA A 144 -22.22 -1.78 -17.69
C ALA A 144 -21.95 -0.40 -18.33
N GLY A 145 -20.69 0.04 -18.28
CA GLY A 145 -20.28 1.37 -18.79
C GLY A 145 -20.59 2.53 -17.83
N VAL A 146 -21.25 2.27 -16.70
CA VAL A 146 -21.48 3.27 -15.64
C VAL A 146 -20.68 2.92 -14.40
N VAL A 147 -20.71 1.66 -13.97
CA VAL A 147 -19.93 1.16 -12.82
C VAL A 147 -18.59 0.67 -13.34
N GLY A 148 -17.52 1.38 -12.98
CA GLY A 148 -16.15 1.06 -13.38
C GLY A 148 -15.42 0.15 -12.39
N ALA A 149 -15.78 0.24 -11.09
CA ALA A 149 -15.15 -0.56 -10.05
C ALA A 149 -16.09 -0.88 -8.88
N VAL A 150 -15.79 -1.96 -8.17
CA VAL A 150 -16.28 -2.27 -6.83
C VAL A 150 -15.06 -2.33 -5.92
N THR A 151 -14.89 -1.36 -5.04
CA THR A 151 -13.76 -1.27 -4.12
C THR A 151 -14.13 -1.72 -2.71
N GLY A 152 -13.14 -2.01 -1.85
CA GLY A 152 -13.38 -2.53 -0.50
C GLY A 152 -13.64 -4.04 -0.45
N LEU A 153 -13.28 -4.77 -1.52
CA LEU A 153 -13.36 -6.23 -1.58
C LEU A 153 -12.07 -6.93 -1.12
N HIS A 154 -11.09 -6.15 -0.64
CA HIS A 154 -9.85 -6.63 -0.03
C HIS A 154 -9.41 -5.65 1.07
N ASP A 155 -8.54 -6.12 1.95
CA ASP A 155 -7.97 -5.34 3.07
C ASP A 155 -6.46 -5.05 2.90
N PHE A 156 -5.94 -5.14 1.70
CA PHE A 156 -4.57 -4.72 1.42
C PHE A 156 -4.45 -3.21 1.60
N ARG A 157 -3.67 -2.78 2.61
CA ARG A 157 -3.45 -1.37 2.93
C ARG A 157 -2.23 -0.83 2.19
N LEU A 158 -2.19 0.50 2.05
CA LEU A 158 -0.96 1.23 1.74
C LEU A 158 0.03 1.14 2.89
N LYS A 159 1.31 1.21 2.56
CA LYS A 159 2.39 1.22 3.55
C LYS A 159 2.90 2.64 3.75
N PRO A 160 3.25 3.01 4.99
CA PRO A 160 3.99 4.23 5.25
C PRO A 160 5.34 4.22 4.52
N ARG A 161 5.76 5.41 4.10
CA ARG A 161 7.04 5.65 3.40
C ARG A 161 8.01 6.38 4.33
N VAL A 162 8.02 6.02 5.61
CA VAL A 162 8.95 6.55 6.60
C VAL A 162 9.92 5.47 7.08
N HIS A 163 11.19 5.81 7.12
CA HIS A 163 12.23 5.06 7.78
C HIS A 163 12.51 5.73 9.12
N SER A 164 12.01 5.16 10.23
CA SER A 164 12.17 5.71 11.56
C SER A 164 13.05 4.83 12.44
N GLY A 165 13.89 5.47 13.28
CA GLY A 165 14.77 4.80 14.21
C GLY A 165 15.05 5.64 15.45
N ILE A 166 15.64 5.01 16.48
CA ILE A 166 16.15 5.74 17.66
C ILE A 166 17.59 6.14 17.38
N ALA A 167 17.83 7.43 17.17
CA ALA A 167 19.15 7.98 17.06
C ALA A 167 19.78 8.22 18.44
N HIS A 168 21.05 7.93 18.60
CA HIS A 168 21.79 8.25 19.84
C HIS A 168 22.39 9.65 19.78
N PRO A 169 22.40 10.42 20.91
CA PRO A 169 21.96 11.80 21.00
C PRO A 169 22.95 12.83 20.51
N GLN A 170 22.52 13.82 19.79
CA GLN A 170 22.74 15.28 19.94
C GLN A 170 22.21 16.03 18.71
N PHE A 171 21.35 17.03 18.94
CA PHE A 171 21.17 18.16 18.06
C PHE A 171 22.52 18.72 17.75
N THR A 172 22.86 19.02 16.53
CA THR A 172 24.16 19.52 16.14
C THR A 172 25.34 18.80 16.77
N SER A 173 25.73 17.80 16.20
CA SER A 173 27.00 17.23 15.84
C SER A 173 28.23 17.40 16.71
N SER A 174 28.19 17.83 17.92
CA SER A 174 29.45 17.95 18.67
C SER A 174 29.98 16.64 19.24
N VAL A 175 29.26 15.51 19.09
CA VAL A 175 29.67 14.23 19.68
C VAL A 175 29.74 13.08 18.68
N SER A 176 28.88 13.03 17.67
CA SER A 176 28.90 11.94 16.66
C SER A 176 29.36 12.39 15.27
N GLY A 177 29.39 13.69 15.02
CA GLY A 177 29.59 14.22 13.69
C GLY A 177 28.35 14.23 12.80
N ASN A 178 27.23 13.69 13.22
CA ASN A 178 25.95 13.78 12.51
C ASN A 178 25.17 15.01 12.94
N HIS A 179 24.52 15.66 12.01
CA HIS A 179 23.50 16.66 12.24
C HIS A 179 22.12 15.99 12.22
N TYR A 180 21.16 16.56 12.92
CA TYR A 180 19.76 16.16 12.88
C TYR A 180 18.95 17.41 12.56
N LEU A 181 18.08 17.28 11.58
CA LEU A 181 17.32 18.43 11.06
C LEU A 181 16.17 18.78 11.98
N VAL A 182 16.02 20.09 12.19
CA VAL A 182 14.87 20.73 12.83
C VAL A 182 14.27 21.76 11.86
N PRO A 183 13.03 22.21 12.05
CA PRO A 183 12.37 23.12 11.11
C PRO A 183 13.17 24.36 10.75
N GLY A 184 13.90 24.94 11.70
CA GLY A 184 14.74 26.12 11.48
C GLY A 184 15.91 25.90 10.52
N ASP A 185 16.40 24.67 10.39
CA ASP A 185 17.43 24.32 9.41
C ASP A 185 16.84 24.30 8.00
N ILE A 186 15.68 23.69 7.81
CA ILE A 186 14.96 23.66 6.52
C ILE A 186 14.61 25.07 6.04
N TYR A 187 14.23 25.99 6.96
CA TYR A 187 13.99 27.40 6.59
C TYR A 187 15.23 28.05 5.98
N THR A 188 16.41 27.67 6.44
CA THR A 188 17.67 28.21 5.96
C THR A 188 18.14 27.51 4.68
N ILE A 189 18.08 26.18 4.66
CA ILE A 189 18.59 25.37 3.55
C ILE A 189 17.81 25.66 2.25
N TYR A 190 16.49 25.73 2.31
CA TYR A 190 15.64 25.96 1.13
C TYR A 190 15.14 27.41 0.99
N ASP A 191 15.84 28.39 1.59
CA ASP A 191 15.59 29.84 1.51
C ASP A 191 14.14 30.25 1.77
N MET A 192 13.55 29.73 2.85
CA MET A 192 12.21 30.08 3.29
C MET A 192 12.17 31.42 4.03
N GLY A 193 13.32 31.92 4.50
CA GLY A 193 13.44 33.10 5.37
C GLY A 193 12.63 34.31 4.93
N PRO A 194 12.64 34.75 3.65
CA PRO A 194 11.87 35.88 3.19
C PRO A 194 10.35 35.71 3.33
N LEU A 195 9.84 34.48 3.34
CA LEU A 195 8.42 34.15 3.50
C LEU A 195 8.02 33.93 4.97
N MET A 196 9.01 33.67 5.84
CA MET A 196 8.84 33.36 7.27
C MET A 196 8.81 34.61 8.17
N SER A 197 8.62 35.79 7.63
CA SER A 197 8.61 37.00 8.41
C SER A 197 7.45 37.03 9.41
N SER A 198 7.73 37.41 10.66
CA SER A 198 6.74 37.45 11.75
C SER A 198 5.56 38.43 11.51
N THR A 199 5.70 39.32 10.55
CA THR A 199 4.64 40.30 10.19
C THR A 199 3.62 39.68 9.22
N SER A 200 3.96 38.65 8.49
CA SER A 200 3.09 38.01 7.48
C SER A 200 2.27 36.83 8.03
N LEU A 201 2.54 36.35 9.25
CA LEU A 201 1.96 35.13 9.82
C LEU A 201 2.02 33.95 8.79
N PRO A 202 3.18 33.32 8.61
CA PRO A 202 3.43 32.40 7.52
C PRO A 202 2.40 31.25 7.42
N GLY A 203 1.71 31.15 6.28
CA GLY A 203 0.64 30.19 6.03
C GLY A 203 -0.75 30.59 6.55
N ALA A 204 -0.91 31.77 7.17
CA ALA A 204 -2.23 32.20 7.64
C ALA A 204 -3.25 32.28 6.50
N ASN A 205 -4.48 31.85 6.79
CA ASN A 205 -5.60 31.73 5.85
C ASN A 205 -5.43 30.64 4.76
N VAL A 206 -4.39 29.83 4.82
CA VAL A 206 -4.26 28.60 4.02
C VAL A 206 -4.46 27.39 4.92
N SER A 207 -4.94 26.30 4.36
CA SER A 207 -5.09 25.03 5.08
C SER A 207 -4.43 23.89 4.33
N ILE A 208 -4.00 22.88 5.09
CA ILE A 208 -3.37 21.66 4.60
C ILE A 208 -4.15 20.48 5.17
N ALA A 209 -4.56 19.53 4.33
CA ALA A 209 -5.13 18.27 4.75
C ALA A 209 -4.05 17.18 4.69
N VAL A 210 -3.62 16.74 5.84
CA VAL A 210 -2.70 15.61 6.02
C VAL A 210 -3.52 14.35 6.20
N THR A 211 -3.23 13.30 5.42
CA THR A 211 -4.04 12.07 5.41
C THR A 211 -3.29 10.89 6.02
N GLY A 212 -3.94 10.19 6.95
CA GLY A 212 -3.38 9.05 7.66
C GLY A 212 -4.37 7.90 7.85
N GLN A 213 -3.89 6.82 8.50
CA GLN A 213 -4.68 5.62 8.78
C GLN A 213 -4.53 5.12 10.23
N VAL A 214 -4.27 6.06 11.16
CA VAL A 214 -4.10 5.84 12.60
C VAL A 214 -4.41 7.16 13.31
N ASP A 215 -4.79 7.11 14.60
CA ASP A 215 -4.90 8.31 15.40
C ASP A 215 -3.55 8.79 15.90
N ILE A 216 -3.37 10.11 15.95
CA ILE A 216 -2.17 10.76 16.46
C ILE A 216 -2.38 11.27 17.90
N SER A 217 -1.28 11.50 18.62
CA SER A 217 -1.28 12.14 19.93
C SER A 217 -1.18 13.67 19.80
N PRO A 218 -2.19 14.45 20.22
CA PRO A 218 -2.05 15.91 20.23
C PRO A 218 -0.91 16.40 21.12
N LEU A 219 -0.50 15.61 22.12
CA LEU A 219 0.64 15.93 22.98
C LEU A 219 1.95 15.87 22.20
N ASP A 220 2.13 14.89 21.32
CA ASP A 220 3.34 14.76 20.52
C ASP A 220 3.51 15.99 19.63
N ILE A 221 2.45 16.36 18.90
CA ILE A 221 2.46 17.54 18.04
C ILE A 221 2.75 18.84 18.82
N SER A 222 2.14 19.01 20.00
CA SER A 222 2.37 20.20 20.82
C SER A 222 3.79 20.26 21.40
N THR A 223 4.36 19.09 21.72
CA THR A 223 5.72 18.97 22.25
C THR A 223 6.76 19.21 21.16
N PHE A 224 6.53 18.64 19.95
CA PHE A 224 7.33 18.95 18.77
C PHE A 224 7.39 20.47 18.49
N ARG A 225 6.22 21.11 18.41
CA ARG A 225 6.17 22.55 18.14
C ARG A 225 6.89 23.36 19.20
N ALA A 226 6.74 22.99 20.49
CA ALA A 226 7.45 23.66 21.58
C ALA A 226 8.98 23.44 21.50
N ALA A 227 9.43 22.22 21.18
CA ALA A 227 10.85 21.88 21.04
C ALA A 227 11.47 22.60 19.83
N ALA A 228 10.74 22.76 18.75
CA ALA A 228 11.15 23.49 17.55
C ALA A 228 11.02 25.02 17.68
N GLY A 229 10.56 25.55 18.82
CA GLY A 229 10.38 26.99 19.03
C GLY A 229 9.22 27.60 18.23
N LEU A 230 8.25 26.79 17.83
CA LEU A 230 7.10 27.23 17.05
C LEU A 230 5.93 27.66 17.94
N ASN A 231 5.03 28.48 17.38
CA ASN A 231 3.77 28.87 18.04
C ASN A 231 2.87 27.65 18.25
N ALA A 232 2.03 27.72 19.29
CA ALA A 232 0.99 26.73 19.50
C ALA A 232 -0.07 26.83 18.38
N ASN A 233 -0.19 25.77 17.56
CA ASN A 233 -1.17 25.66 16.48
C ASN A 233 -1.49 24.18 16.29
N PRO A 234 -2.36 23.59 17.15
CA PRO A 234 -2.69 22.17 17.08
C PRO A 234 -3.48 21.85 15.81
N PRO A 235 -3.32 20.64 15.25
CA PRO A 235 -4.11 20.20 14.12
C PRO A 235 -5.59 20.01 14.50
N THR A 236 -6.46 20.11 13.52
CA THR A 236 -7.85 19.69 13.63
C THR A 236 -7.96 18.23 13.16
N VAL A 237 -8.11 17.31 14.10
CA VAL A 237 -8.28 15.88 13.78
C VAL A 237 -9.71 15.61 13.32
N GLN A 238 -9.85 14.96 12.17
CA GLN A 238 -11.12 14.56 11.58
C GLN A 238 -11.11 13.08 11.24
N VAL A 239 -11.95 12.30 11.92
CA VAL A 239 -12.21 10.91 11.53
C VAL A 239 -13.18 10.90 10.36
N VAL A 240 -12.87 10.15 9.31
CA VAL A 240 -13.76 9.97 8.16
C VAL A 240 -15.08 9.35 8.64
N PRO A 241 -16.23 9.97 8.38
CA PRO A 241 -17.51 9.46 8.89
C PRO A 241 -17.94 8.17 8.20
N LEU A 242 -18.63 7.31 8.94
CA LEU A 242 -19.24 6.08 8.41
C LEU A 242 -20.21 6.41 7.26
N THR A 243 -21.02 7.43 7.42
CA THR A 243 -21.98 7.88 6.40
C THR A 243 -21.55 9.24 5.86
N PRO A 244 -21.39 9.42 4.55
CA PRO A 244 -21.57 8.45 3.45
C PRO A 244 -20.31 7.69 3.02
N TYR A 245 -19.16 7.81 3.72
CA TYR A 245 -17.86 7.37 3.22
C TYR A 245 -17.45 5.95 3.65
N GLY A 246 -18.10 5.36 4.62
CA GLY A 246 -17.69 4.05 5.15
C GLY A 246 -16.49 4.11 6.08
N GLY A 247 -16.14 5.30 6.57
CA GLY A 247 -15.00 5.50 7.47
C GLY A 247 -15.26 4.95 8.87
N CYS A 248 -14.18 4.73 9.58
CA CYS A 248 -14.15 4.23 10.94
C CYS A 248 -12.91 4.82 11.62
N ASP A 249 -13.06 5.16 12.90
CA ASP A 249 -11.96 5.56 13.75
C ASP A 249 -10.96 4.38 13.92
N PRO A 250 -9.71 4.49 13.46
CA PRO A 250 -8.75 3.39 13.55
C PRO A 250 -8.20 3.17 14.97
N GLY A 251 -8.23 4.20 15.83
CA GLY A 251 -7.52 4.23 17.10
C GLY A 251 -6.00 4.28 16.94
N THR A 252 -5.28 3.96 18.02
CA THR A 252 -3.82 3.89 18.04
C THR A 252 -3.33 2.44 18.10
N PRO A 253 -2.04 2.14 17.83
CA PRO A 253 -1.49 0.79 18.01
C PRO A 253 -1.67 0.23 19.43
N ALA A 254 -1.59 1.09 20.45
CA ALA A 254 -1.80 0.70 21.87
C ALA A 254 -3.28 0.51 22.23
N SER A 255 -4.19 1.13 21.50
CA SER A 255 -5.64 1.09 21.70
C SER A 255 -6.37 1.09 20.35
N PRO A 256 -6.25 0.02 19.57
CA PRO A 256 -6.88 -0.04 18.25
C PRO A 256 -8.40 -0.15 18.39
N THR A 257 -9.11 0.67 17.64
CA THR A 257 -10.54 0.52 17.46
C THR A 257 -10.80 -0.61 16.45
N ARG A 258 -11.75 -1.48 16.74
CA ARG A 258 -12.08 -2.57 15.82
C ARG A 258 -12.96 -2.06 14.68
N CYS A 259 -12.33 -1.56 13.64
CA CYS A 259 -12.99 -1.36 12.37
C CYS A 259 -13.29 -2.72 11.73
N LEU A 260 -14.53 -2.89 11.26
CA LEU A 260 -14.90 -4.10 10.53
C LEU A 260 -14.08 -4.19 9.23
N SER A 261 -13.58 -5.39 8.92
CA SER A 261 -12.79 -5.66 7.71
C SER A 261 -11.54 -4.77 7.52
N SER A 262 -10.77 -4.56 8.58
CA SER A 262 -9.48 -3.84 8.49
C SER A 262 -8.41 -4.49 9.37
N THR A 263 -7.16 -4.32 8.98
CA THR A 263 -6.01 -4.62 9.84
C THR A 263 -5.85 -3.53 10.90
N PRO A 264 -5.39 -3.85 12.11
CA PRO A 264 -5.10 -2.85 13.13
C PRO A 264 -4.01 -1.86 12.68
N PRO A 265 -3.99 -0.61 13.20
CA PRO A 265 -2.90 0.33 12.95
C PRO A 265 -1.59 -0.19 13.56
N THR A 266 -0.47 0.17 12.93
CA THR A 266 0.88 -0.22 13.34
C THR A 266 1.63 0.93 14.00
N SER A 267 2.76 0.65 14.66
CA SER A 267 3.66 1.69 15.17
C SER A 267 4.27 2.53 14.05
N SER A 268 4.52 1.92 12.88
CA SER A 268 4.96 2.67 11.70
C SER A 268 3.89 3.62 11.17
N ASP A 269 2.60 3.24 11.18
CA ASP A 269 1.51 4.16 10.86
C ASP A 269 1.46 5.35 11.83
N LEU A 270 1.73 5.12 13.14
CA LEU A 270 1.74 6.18 14.14
C LEU A 270 2.92 7.13 13.95
N ALA A 271 4.13 6.60 13.70
CA ALA A 271 5.31 7.41 13.41
C ALA A 271 5.07 8.26 12.15
N GLU A 272 4.58 7.65 11.07
CA GLU A 272 4.24 8.32 9.82
C GLU A 272 3.28 9.49 10.05
N SER A 273 2.12 9.21 10.64
CA SER A 273 1.09 10.24 10.83
C SER A 273 1.51 11.36 11.79
N SER A 274 2.38 11.07 12.78
CA SER A 274 2.94 12.08 13.67
C SER A 274 3.88 13.01 12.91
N ILE A 275 4.83 12.46 12.18
CA ILE A 275 5.82 13.21 11.40
C ILE A 275 5.15 14.05 10.31
N ASP A 276 4.12 13.51 9.67
CA ASP A 276 3.34 14.17 8.62
C ASP A 276 2.73 15.48 9.11
N VAL A 277 2.07 15.44 10.26
CA VAL A 277 1.42 16.62 10.86
C VAL A 277 2.46 17.61 11.42
N GLU A 278 3.53 17.11 12.01
CA GLU A 278 4.59 17.92 12.60
C GLU A 278 5.29 18.77 11.55
N TRP A 279 5.76 18.14 10.49
CA TRP A 279 6.58 18.80 9.49
C TRP A 279 5.77 19.66 8.51
N SER A 280 4.57 19.22 8.08
CA SER A 280 3.70 20.08 7.27
C SER A 280 3.32 21.35 8.01
N GLY A 281 2.94 21.22 9.28
CA GLY A 281 2.59 22.35 10.14
C GLY A 281 3.77 23.22 10.56
N ALA A 282 4.99 22.70 10.57
CA ALA A 282 6.19 23.47 10.85
C ALA A 282 6.54 24.38 9.68
N MET A 283 6.46 23.90 8.44
CA MET A 283 6.80 24.69 7.25
C MET A 283 5.84 25.87 7.03
N ALA A 284 4.63 25.79 7.53
CA ALA A 284 3.64 26.88 7.50
C ALA A 284 3.02 27.09 8.90
N PRO A 285 3.72 27.72 9.85
CA PRO A 285 3.38 27.69 11.27
C PRO A 285 2.01 28.24 11.65
N TYR A 286 1.38 29.06 10.80
CA TYR A 286 0.05 29.63 11.00
C TYR A 286 -1.00 29.06 10.06
N ALA A 287 -0.66 28.06 9.21
CA ALA A 287 -1.64 27.35 8.42
C ALA A 287 -2.56 26.49 9.31
N THR A 288 -3.80 26.29 8.87
CA THR A 288 -4.70 25.35 9.53
C THR A 288 -4.40 23.95 9.01
N VAL A 289 -3.89 23.06 9.87
CA VAL A 289 -3.66 21.66 9.53
C VAL A 289 -4.89 20.84 9.90
N PHE A 290 -5.51 20.17 8.93
CA PHE A 290 -6.52 19.14 9.13
C PHE A 290 -5.84 17.78 9.03
N PHE A 291 -5.84 17.01 10.11
CA PHE A 291 -5.42 15.61 10.06
C PHE A 291 -6.65 14.74 9.83
N ILE A 292 -6.70 14.10 8.67
CA ILE A 292 -7.81 13.25 8.24
C ILE A 292 -7.42 11.79 8.42
N THR A 293 -8.14 11.05 9.26
CA THR A 293 -7.83 9.67 9.58
C THR A 293 -9.01 8.73 9.36
N SER A 294 -8.71 7.49 8.99
CA SER A 294 -9.65 6.37 8.85
C SER A 294 -8.86 5.05 8.89
N GLN A 295 -9.58 3.92 8.86
CA GLN A 295 -8.96 2.58 8.79
C GLN A 295 -8.11 2.33 7.51
N ASN A 296 -8.20 3.21 6.53
CA ASN A 296 -7.48 3.15 5.27
C ASN A 296 -7.22 4.56 4.76
N VAL A 297 -5.98 4.89 4.45
CA VAL A 297 -5.57 6.23 4.03
C VAL A 297 -6.25 6.69 2.74
N PHE A 298 -6.63 5.80 1.83
CA PHE A 298 -7.41 6.18 0.65
C PHE A 298 -8.79 6.75 0.99
N LEU A 299 -9.45 6.24 2.04
CA LEU A 299 -10.69 6.84 2.52
C LEU A 299 -10.43 8.23 3.08
N SER A 300 -9.29 8.42 3.75
CA SER A 300 -8.86 9.74 4.25
C SER A 300 -8.61 10.73 3.12
N MET A 301 -7.84 10.35 2.09
CA MET A 301 -7.63 11.15 0.88
C MET A 301 -8.94 11.46 0.15
N GLN A 302 -9.75 10.42 -0.08
CA GLN A 302 -11.03 10.56 -0.76
C GLN A 302 -11.97 11.51 -0.03
N TYR A 303 -12.02 11.44 1.31
CA TYR A 303 -12.81 12.35 2.12
C TYR A 303 -12.27 13.78 2.04
N ALA A 304 -10.96 13.98 2.18
CA ALA A 304 -10.34 15.30 2.08
C ALA A 304 -10.64 15.97 0.73
N ILE A 305 -10.62 15.21 -0.35
CA ILE A 305 -10.89 15.69 -1.71
C ILE A 305 -12.37 15.92 -1.94
N ASP A 306 -13.23 14.95 -1.64
CA ASP A 306 -14.67 15.02 -1.89
C ASP A 306 -15.40 16.07 -1.03
N THR A 307 -14.80 16.45 0.11
CA THR A 307 -15.30 17.56 0.95
C THR A 307 -14.62 18.89 0.65
N ASN A 308 -13.55 18.89 -0.15
CA ASN A 308 -12.72 20.07 -0.47
C ASN A 308 -12.27 20.80 0.80
N VAL A 309 -11.78 20.04 1.81
CA VAL A 309 -11.52 20.53 3.16
C VAL A 309 -10.34 21.51 3.20
N ALA A 310 -9.36 21.33 2.32
CA ALA A 310 -8.17 22.17 2.21
C ALA A 310 -7.70 22.28 0.76
N PRO A 311 -7.02 23.37 0.36
CA PRO A 311 -6.44 23.51 -0.99
C PRO A 311 -5.21 22.62 -1.22
N ILE A 312 -4.54 22.18 -0.17
CA ILE A 312 -3.37 21.29 -0.24
C ILE A 312 -3.71 19.99 0.47
N VAL A 313 -3.50 18.87 -0.18
CA VAL A 313 -3.71 17.50 0.36
C VAL A 313 -2.39 16.75 0.26
N THR A 314 -1.90 16.22 1.38
CA THR A 314 -0.65 15.47 1.44
C THR A 314 -0.87 14.03 1.88
N THR A 315 -0.05 13.12 1.36
CA THR A 315 -0.01 11.72 1.79
C THR A 315 1.38 11.13 1.65
N SER A 316 1.77 10.39 2.67
CA SER A 316 3.06 9.69 2.78
C SER A 316 2.94 8.18 2.61
N TYR A 317 1.84 7.74 2.01
CA TYR A 317 1.54 6.32 1.85
C TYR A 317 1.48 5.94 0.38
N GLY A 318 2.11 4.84 0.05
CA GLY A 318 2.11 4.32 -1.30
C GLY A 318 2.35 2.81 -1.38
N ASN A 319 2.42 2.33 -2.59
CA ASN A 319 2.83 0.96 -2.91
C ASN A 319 3.20 0.87 -4.39
N CYS A 320 4.08 -0.06 -4.72
CA CYS A 320 4.43 -0.38 -6.10
C CYS A 320 3.20 -0.34 -7.04
N GLU A 321 3.30 0.40 -8.13
CA GLU A 321 2.21 0.57 -9.11
C GLU A 321 1.68 -0.79 -9.63
N ALA A 322 2.55 -1.75 -9.89
CA ALA A 322 2.18 -3.08 -10.36
C ALA A 322 1.43 -3.94 -9.32
N ALA A 323 1.45 -3.56 -8.04
CA ALA A 323 0.68 -4.23 -6.98
C ALA A 323 -0.80 -3.85 -6.97
N TRP A 324 -1.22 -2.88 -7.79
CA TRP A 324 -2.60 -2.40 -7.90
C TRP A 324 -3.36 -3.05 -9.03
N GLY A 325 -4.65 -3.29 -8.83
CA GLY A 325 -5.56 -3.63 -9.93
C GLY A 325 -5.82 -2.41 -10.81
N ILE A 326 -5.98 -2.63 -12.12
CA ILE A 326 -6.25 -1.54 -13.08
C ILE A 326 -7.50 -0.72 -12.70
N THR A 327 -8.52 -1.37 -12.13
CA THR A 327 -9.75 -0.71 -11.66
C THR A 327 -9.50 0.25 -10.51
N ASP A 328 -8.58 -0.09 -9.60
CA ASP A 328 -8.21 0.76 -8.48
C ASP A 328 -7.38 1.95 -8.95
N LEU A 329 -6.37 1.73 -9.80
CA LEU A 329 -5.54 2.79 -10.38
C LEU A 329 -6.41 3.85 -11.09
N ILE A 330 -7.34 3.41 -11.95
CA ILE A 330 -8.26 4.31 -12.65
C ILE A 330 -9.17 5.05 -11.67
N SER A 331 -9.78 4.33 -10.74
CA SER A 331 -10.77 4.89 -9.82
C SER A 331 -10.19 5.96 -8.90
N PHE A 332 -8.97 5.74 -8.39
CA PHE A 332 -8.29 6.72 -7.53
C PHE A 332 -7.72 7.89 -8.35
N ASN A 333 -7.23 7.65 -9.57
CA ASN A 333 -6.82 8.74 -10.45
C ASN A 333 -7.98 9.72 -10.75
N GLN A 334 -9.22 9.22 -10.86
CA GLN A 334 -10.41 10.07 -11.00
C GLN A 334 -10.67 10.94 -9.76
N VAL A 335 -10.35 10.45 -8.55
CA VAL A 335 -10.41 11.26 -7.31
C VAL A 335 -9.40 12.40 -7.38
N PHE A 336 -8.19 12.16 -7.88
CA PHE A 336 -7.17 13.20 -8.04
C PHE A 336 -7.53 14.21 -9.15
N GLN A 337 -8.18 13.77 -10.23
CA GLN A 337 -8.77 14.70 -11.22
C GLN A 337 -9.82 15.61 -10.57
N GLN A 338 -10.69 15.07 -9.73
CA GLN A 338 -11.65 15.88 -8.96
C GLN A 338 -10.93 16.90 -8.08
N ALA A 339 -9.85 16.51 -7.39
CA ALA A 339 -9.05 17.43 -6.57
C ALA A 339 -8.56 18.62 -7.39
N ASN A 340 -7.92 18.36 -8.53
CA ASN A 340 -7.35 19.39 -9.39
C ASN A 340 -8.45 20.33 -9.92
N LEU A 341 -9.62 19.79 -10.32
CA LEU A 341 -10.77 20.60 -10.75
C LEU A 341 -11.35 21.47 -9.63
N GLN A 342 -11.15 21.09 -8.38
CA GLN A 342 -11.54 21.84 -7.18
C GLN A 342 -10.46 22.85 -6.72
N GLY A 343 -9.34 22.92 -7.42
CA GLY A 343 -8.20 23.75 -7.10
C GLY A 343 -7.35 23.17 -5.97
N GLN A 344 -7.45 21.88 -5.70
CA GLN A 344 -6.63 21.21 -4.71
C GLN A 344 -5.34 20.67 -5.34
N THR A 345 -4.21 20.92 -4.68
CA THR A 345 -2.91 20.29 -5.00
C THR A 345 -2.76 19.03 -4.16
N VAL A 346 -2.45 17.91 -4.80
CA VAL A 346 -2.20 16.63 -4.11
C VAL A 346 -0.71 16.33 -4.17
N LEU A 347 -0.07 16.17 -3.02
CA LEU A 347 1.35 15.86 -2.88
C LEU A 347 1.53 14.44 -2.33
N VAL A 348 2.43 13.70 -2.93
CA VAL A 348 2.60 12.26 -2.64
C VAL A 348 4.08 11.90 -2.58
N ALA A 349 4.48 11.09 -1.61
CA ALA A 349 5.79 10.45 -1.57
C ALA A 349 6.02 9.54 -2.77
N ALA A 350 7.19 9.61 -3.41
CA ALA A 350 7.51 8.80 -4.61
C ALA A 350 8.02 7.39 -4.30
N GLY A 351 8.17 7.04 -3.03
CA GLY A 351 8.66 5.75 -2.58
C GLY A 351 10.09 5.77 -2.08
N ASP A 352 10.45 4.76 -1.28
CA ASP A 352 11.71 4.68 -0.54
C ASP A 352 12.57 3.46 -0.92
N SER A 353 12.22 2.79 -2.01
CA SER A 353 12.94 1.59 -2.50
C SER A 353 13.73 1.88 -3.78
N GLY A 354 14.17 3.11 -3.97
CA GLY A 354 14.86 3.55 -5.18
C GLY A 354 14.03 3.30 -6.44
N ALA A 355 14.68 2.93 -7.54
CA ALA A 355 14.01 2.64 -8.81
C ALA A 355 13.25 1.29 -8.83
N THR A 356 13.18 0.55 -7.72
CA THR A 356 12.65 -0.83 -7.66
C THR A 356 11.53 -0.99 -6.63
N ASP A 357 10.52 -0.13 -6.67
CA ASP A 357 9.51 -0.02 -5.61
C ASP A 357 8.67 -1.29 -5.37
N CYS A 358 8.68 -2.26 -6.29
CA CYS A 358 8.05 -3.57 -6.08
C CYS A 358 8.85 -4.51 -5.16
N ASP A 359 10.10 -4.20 -4.86
CA ASP A 359 10.97 -4.98 -4.00
C ASP A 359 11.13 -4.28 -2.64
N ALA A 360 11.10 -5.06 -1.55
CA ALA A 360 11.21 -4.55 -0.17
C ALA A 360 12.45 -5.13 0.55
N GLY A 361 13.45 -5.56 -0.19
CA GLY A 361 14.61 -6.26 0.36
C GLY A 361 15.92 -5.85 -0.30
N PRO A 362 17.05 -6.30 0.26
CA PRO A 362 18.38 -5.81 -0.11
C PRO A 362 18.84 -6.19 -1.52
N SER A 363 18.03 -6.91 -2.29
CA SER A 363 18.36 -7.30 -3.66
C SER A 363 17.08 -7.43 -4.49
N ALA A 364 16.89 -6.50 -5.40
CA ALA A 364 15.71 -6.43 -6.25
C ALA A 364 15.62 -7.63 -7.22
N THR A 365 14.42 -8.07 -7.48
CA THR A 365 14.11 -9.20 -8.36
C THR A 365 12.98 -8.90 -9.34
N GLN A 366 12.15 -7.91 -9.05
CA GLN A 366 10.97 -7.55 -9.84
C GLN A 366 11.25 -6.50 -10.91
N GLY A 367 12.46 -5.91 -10.90
CA GLY A 367 12.93 -4.92 -11.87
C GLY A 367 12.46 -3.50 -11.56
N LEU A 368 12.64 -2.62 -12.56
CA LEU A 368 12.27 -1.21 -12.44
C LEU A 368 10.75 -1.05 -12.24
N ALA A 369 10.39 -0.24 -11.26
CA ALA A 369 9.00 0.03 -10.88
C ALA A 369 8.91 1.31 -10.07
N VAL A 370 7.79 2.03 -10.22
CA VAL A 370 7.47 3.27 -9.50
C VAL A 370 6.35 3.06 -8.49
N ASP A 371 6.21 3.99 -7.57
CA ASP A 371 5.15 4.04 -6.57
C ASP A 371 3.83 4.56 -7.16
N TYR A 372 2.72 4.08 -6.60
CA TYR A 372 1.39 4.67 -6.74
C TYR A 372 0.85 5.04 -5.34
N PRO A 373 0.33 6.28 -5.14
CA PRO A 373 -0.23 7.20 -6.14
C PRO A 373 0.74 8.18 -6.82
N ALA A 374 2.04 8.15 -6.55
CA ALA A 374 3.02 9.08 -7.13
C ALA A 374 3.03 9.08 -8.67
N SER A 375 2.82 7.92 -9.30
CA SER A 375 2.76 7.78 -10.75
C SER A 375 1.52 8.40 -11.41
N SER A 376 0.50 8.83 -10.64
CA SER A 376 -0.65 9.54 -11.20
C SER A 376 -0.24 10.89 -11.81
N PRO A 377 -0.74 11.26 -13.01
CA PRO A 377 -0.47 12.57 -13.61
C PRO A 377 -1.21 13.74 -12.91
N ASN A 378 -2.06 13.43 -11.94
CA ASN A 378 -2.87 14.43 -11.22
C ASN A 378 -2.35 14.70 -9.80
N VAL A 379 -1.15 14.22 -9.47
CA VAL A 379 -0.45 14.49 -8.21
C VAL A 379 0.96 15.01 -8.49
N THR A 380 1.54 15.70 -7.52
CA THR A 380 2.97 16.05 -7.53
C THR A 380 3.72 15.03 -6.71
N ALA A 381 4.66 14.32 -7.34
CA ALA A 381 5.45 13.25 -6.74
C ALA A 381 6.75 13.80 -6.16
N MET A 382 6.98 13.55 -4.86
CA MET A 382 8.17 14.01 -4.14
C MET A 382 9.15 12.84 -3.98
N GLY A 383 10.34 12.98 -4.59
CA GLY A 383 11.47 12.07 -4.46
C GLY A 383 12.41 12.49 -3.34
N GLY A 384 13.53 11.77 -3.18
CA GLY A 384 14.47 11.99 -2.09
C GLY A 384 15.88 12.36 -2.55
N THR A 385 16.48 13.34 -1.87
CA THR A 385 17.90 13.68 -1.92
C THR A 385 18.59 13.37 -0.60
N GLN A 386 19.90 13.56 -0.55
CA GLN A 386 20.70 13.58 0.67
C GLN A 386 21.76 14.67 0.56
N PHE A 387 22.09 15.30 1.68
CA PHE A 387 23.16 16.30 1.66
C PHE A 387 24.52 15.64 1.40
N SER A 388 25.22 16.14 0.42
CA SER A 388 26.54 15.66 0.04
C SER A 388 27.63 16.72 0.23
N GLY A 389 27.24 17.99 0.36
CA GLY A 389 28.16 19.10 0.47
C GLY A 389 28.87 19.18 1.84
N ASP A 390 28.30 18.63 2.88
CA ASP A 390 28.84 18.56 4.23
C ASP A 390 29.41 17.16 4.57
N ALA A 391 29.27 16.19 3.68
CA ALA A 391 29.92 14.90 3.83
C ALA A 391 31.45 15.06 3.74
N GLU A 392 32.18 14.57 4.76
CA GLU A 392 33.64 14.59 4.68
C GLU A 392 34.17 13.66 3.58
N ALA A 393 35.19 14.13 2.90
CA ALA A 393 36.02 13.31 2.03
C ALA A 393 36.61 12.15 2.84
N THR A 394 36.21 10.94 2.49
CA THR A 394 36.59 9.63 3.04
C THR A 394 37.99 9.55 3.71
N GLY A 395 38.03 9.50 5.04
CA GLY A 395 39.20 9.23 5.83
C GLY A 395 38.85 8.80 7.26
N SER A 396 39.52 7.76 7.77
CA SER A 396 39.27 7.24 9.12
C SER A 396 39.51 8.30 10.19
N GLY A 397 38.47 8.81 10.80
CA GLY A 397 38.53 9.83 11.86
C GLY A 397 37.66 11.05 11.55
N SER A 398 36.76 10.91 10.60
CA SER A 398 35.86 11.96 10.10
C SER A 398 34.92 12.50 11.17
N THR A 399 34.87 13.78 11.25
CA THR A 399 33.79 14.56 11.83
C THR A 399 32.86 14.95 10.68
N TRP A 400 31.60 14.49 10.73
CA TRP A 400 30.55 14.97 9.84
C TRP A 400 30.28 16.45 10.14
N GLY A 401 30.06 17.24 9.12
CA GLY A 401 29.68 18.63 9.27
C GLY A 401 30.81 19.58 8.90
N ALA A 402 30.83 19.95 7.61
CA ALA A 402 31.66 21.03 7.16
C ALA A 402 31.18 22.32 7.85
N THR A 403 32.07 22.96 8.61
CA THR A 403 31.80 24.19 9.40
C THR A 403 31.32 25.37 8.55
N GLN A 404 31.42 25.25 7.23
CA GLN A 404 30.87 26.24 6.31
C GLN A 404 29.33 26.18 6.21
N TYR A 405 28.71 25.04 6.51
CA TYR A 405 27.26 24.85 6.40
C TYR A 405 26.54 24.90 7.75
N TRP A 406 27.25 24.61 8.84
CA TRP A 406 26.68 24.46 10.16
C TRP A 406 27.33 25.40 11.19
N LYS A 407 26.54 25.97 12.08
CA LYS A 407 27.03 26.72 13.24
C LYS A 407 27.73 25.80 14.22
N GLY A 408 28.92 26.16 14.66
CA GLY A 408 29.61 25.46 15.74
C GLY A 408 28.89 25.66 17.09
N THR A 409 28.09 24.71 17.51
CA THR A 409 27.24 24.80 18.72
C THR A 409 27.55 23.68 19.71
N SER A 410 28.82 23.37 19.88
CA SER A 410 29.31 22.31 20.76
C SER A 410 28.59 22.25 22.11
N GLY A 411 27.87 21.16 22.38
CA GLY A 411 27.21 20.88 23.66
C GLY A 411 25.88 21.60 23.91
N SER A 412 25.26 22.21 22.91
CA SER A 412 24.00 22.93 23.05
C SER A 412 22.99 22.48 22.01
N ASP A 413 21.76 22.20 22.44
CA ASP A 413 20.63 22.01 21.52
C ASP A 413 20.23 23.36 20.92
N VAL A 414 20.13 23.45 19.60
CA VAL A 414 19.70 24.66 18.90
C VAL A 414 18.57 24.34 17.91
N ILE A 415 17.66 25.28 17.74
CA ILE A 415 16.51 25.13 16.84
C ILE A 415 16.79 25.56 15.40
N SER A 416 18.04 25.94 15.09
CA SER A 416 18.53 26.27 13.76
C SER A 416 20.05 26.32 13.79
N SER A 417 20.70 25.44 13.09
CA SER A 417 22.15 25.38 12.96
C SER A 417 22.65 25.58 11.53
N ALA A 418 21.84 25.31 10.52
CA ALA A 418 22.19 25.56 9.13
C ALA A 418 22.48 27.02 8.82
N LEU A 419 23.46 27.27 7.95
CA LEU A 419 23.95 28.60 7.56
C LEU A 419 23.57 29.00 6.15
N SER A 420 23.35 28.02 5.28
CA SER A 420 23.01 28.21 3.86
C SER A 420 22.48 26.92 3.26
N TYR A 421 22.14 26.97 1.98
CA TYR A 421 21.90 25.75 1.17
C TYR A 421 23.12 24.81 1.25
N ILE A 422 22.84 23.51 1.36
CA ILE A 422 23.84 22.43 1.37
C ILE A 422 23.68 21.64 0.08
N PRO A 423 24.75 21.47 -0.73
CA PRO A 423 24.65 20.69 -1.98
C PRO A 423 24.15 19.26 -1.77
N GLU A 424 23.27 18.81 -2.66
CA GLU A 424 22.57 17.55 -2.56
C GLU A 424 23.08 16.54 -3.61
N ALA A 425 22.87 15.26 -3.30
CA ALA A 425 22.97 14.13 -4.20
C ALA A 425 21.66 13.33 -4.13
N VAL A 426 21.45 12.38 -5.06
CA VAL A 426 20.32 11.44 -4.97
C VAL A 426 20.40 10.66 -3.66
N TRP A 427 19.30 10.58 -2.93
CA TRP A 427 19.24 9.70 -1.76
C TRP A 427 19.37 8.23 -2.16
N ASN A 428 20.39 7.56 -1.63
CA ASN A 428 20.64 6.14 -1.81
C ASN A 428 21.52 5.60 -0.69
N ASP A 429 20.91 5.07 0.34
CA ASP A 429 21.57 4.45 1.50
C ASP A 429 21.80 2.94 1.30
N ALA A 430 21.51 2.41 0.10
CA ALA A 430 21.73 1.01 -0.22
C ALA A 430 23.24 0.72 -0.31
N GLY A 431 23.78 0.00 0.64
CA GLY A 431 25.21 -0.37 0.64
C GLY A 431 25.86 -0.46 2.01
N ALA A 432 25.31 0.18 3.02
CA ALA A 432 25.75 0.10 4.43
C ALA A 432 24.98 -0.94 5.26
N GLY A 433 24.25 -1.84 4.61
CA GLY A 433 23.33 -2.78 5.26
C GLY A 433 21.91 -2.21 5.42
N TYR A 434 21.67 -1.02 4.90
CA TYR A 434 20.36 -0.37 4.79
C TYR A 434 19.78 -0.61 3.39
N TYR A 435 18.48 -0.47 3.28
CA TYR A 435 17.75 -0.54 2.02
C TYR A 435 16.79 0.65 1.98
N GLY A 436 17.28 1.77 1.45
CA GLY A 436 16.54 3.02 1.32
C GLY A 436 17.09 3.82 0.15
N GLY A 437 16.23 4.53 -0.55
CA GLY A 437 16.59 5.41 -1.64
C GLY A 437 15.38 6.04 -2.31
N GLY A 438 15.57 7.25 -2.87
CA GLY A 438 14.50 8.02 -3.51
C GLY A 438 13.83 7.29 -4.65
N GLY A 439 12.50 7.13 -4.59
CA GLY A 439 11.70 6.50 -5.63
C GLY A 439 11.70 7.31 -6.92
N GLY A 440 11.78 6.62 -8.06
CA GLY A 440 11.76 7.29 -9.36
C GLY A 440 11.83 6.34 -10.53
N GLY A 441 11.43 6.83 -11.70
CA GLY A 441 11.35 6.06 -12.94
C GLY A 441 10.13 6.41 -13.78
N ALA A 442 9.83 5.55 -14.75
CA ALA A 442 8.71 5.71 -15.67
C ALA A 442 7.53 4.82 -15.26
N SER A 443 6.32 5.38 -15.20
CA SER A 443 5.09 4.62 -14.99
C SER A 443 4.89 3.57 -16.07
N ALA A 444 4.56 2.37 -15.63
CA ALA A 444 4.14 1.30 -16.55
C ALA A 444 2.69 1.45 -17.01
N PHE A 445 1.92 2.33 -16.35
CA PHE A 445 0.48 2.41 -16.49
C PHE A 445 0.00 3.75 -17.06
N PHE A 446 0.53 4.87 -16.54
CA PHE A 446 0.08 6.20 -16.96
C PHE A 446 0.92 6.75 -18.10
N THR A 447 0.25 7.31 -19.09
CA THR A 447 0.92 8.02 -20.20
C THR A 447 1.46 9.37 -19.73
N LYS A 448 2.47 9.85 -20.45
CA LYS A 448 3.07 11.16 -20.22
C LYS A 448 2.03 12.26 -20.39
N PRO A 449 1.77 13.07 -19.36
CA PRO A 449 0.83 14.18 -19.47
C PRO A 449 1.41 15.31 -20.36
N ALA A 450 0.53 16.12 -20.94
CA ALA A 450 0.93 17.19 -21.86
C ALA A 450 1.83 18.26 -21.22
N TRP A 451 1.81 18.40 -19.92
CA TRP A 451 2.68 19.31 -19.18
C TRP A 451 4.08 18.72 -18.88
N GLN A 452 4.24 17.40 -18.92
CA GLN A 452 5.52 16.74 -18.69
C GLN A 452 6.30 16.62 -20.00
N ILE A 453 6.60 17.75 -20.59
CA ILE A 453 7.40 17.84 -21.80
C ILE A 453 8.58 18.78 -21.57
N GLU A 454 9.62 18.60 -22.34
CA GLU A 454 10.74 19.52 -22.37
C GLU A 454 10.73 20.34 -23.66
N THR A 455 10.97 21.64 -23.54
CA THR A 455 11.00 22.56 -24.67
C THR A 455 12.40 22.82 -25.21
N GLY A 456 13.41 22.04 -24.77
CA GLY A 456 14.75 22.07 -25.36
C GLY A 456 15.62 23.23 -24.89
N ALA A 457 15.62 23.54 -23.59
CA ALA A 457 16.57 24.47 -23.01
C ALA A 457 18.04 23.98 -23.25
N SER A 458 18.89 24.85 -23.76
CA SER A 458 20.28 24.47 -24.10
C SER A 458 21.11 24.29 -22.82
N GLY A 459 21.88 23.21 -22.74
CA GLY A 459 22.79 22.94 -21.62
C GLY A 459 22.40 21.81 -20.69
N MET A 460 21.23 21.20 -20.87
CA MET A 460 20.82 19.99 -20.14
C MET A 460 21.61 18.77 -20.63
N THR A 461 22.03 17.90 -19.71
CA THR A 461 22.63 16.60 -20.01
C THR A 461 21.63 15.47 -19.86
N THR A 462 20.58 15.69 -19.06
CA THR A 462 19.42 14.82 -18.90
C THR A 462 18.17 15.60 -19.29
N GLN A 463 17.14 14.90 -19.69
CA GLN A 463 15.90 15.50 -20.22
C GLN A 463 14.72 14.63 -19.82
N VAL A 464 13.53 15.23 -19.74
CA VAL A 464 12.29 14.46 -19.64
C VAL A 464 12.29 13.43 -20.78
N PRO A 465 12.27 12.11 -20.47
CA PRO A 465 12.33 11.07 -21.49
C PRO A 465 11.19 11.19 -22.50
N THR A 466 11.46 10.88 -23.75
CA THR A 466 10.44 10.85 -24.83
C THR A 466 9.79 9.48 -24.97
N ASP A 467 9.73 8.71 -23.89
CA ASP A 467 9.19 7.35 -23.84
C ASP A 467 7.66 7.28 -23.84
N GLY A 468 6.98 8.41 -23.56
CA GLY A 468 5.54 8.54 -23.52
C GLY A 468 4.90 8.05 -22.21
N SER A 469 5.69 7.71 -21.21
CA SER A 469 5.24 7.34 -19.86
C SER A 469 5.27 8.55 -18.93
N ARG A 470 4.41 8.58 -17.91
CA ARG A 470 4.52 9.52 -16.80
C ARG A 470 5.81 9.21 -16.03
N ASP A 471 6.68 10.17 -15.89
CA ASP A 471 7.95 10.07 -15.19
C ASP A 471 7.84 10.66 -13.77
N VAL A 472 8.44 9.99 -12.80
CA VAL A 472 8.54 10.42 -11.40
C VAL A 472 9.99 10.35 -10.93
N PRO A 473 10.37 11.20 -9.93
CA PRO A 473 9.58 12.21 -9.24
C PRO A 473 9.46 13.51 -10.03
N ASP A 474 8.66 14.46 -9.54
CA ASP A 474 8.60 15.82 -10.09
C ASP A 474 9.66 16.73 -9.46
N LEU A 475 9.84 16.61 -8.15
CA LEU A 475 10.81 17.30 -7.31
C LEU A 475 11.37 16.31 -6.28
N ALA A 476 12.44 16.71 -5.59
CA ALA A 476 13.00 15.98 -4.46
C ALA A 476 13.52 16.94 -3.39
N LEU A 477 13.51 16.52 -2.13
CA LEU A 477 14.12 17.21 -1.01
C LEU A 477 14.98 16.21 -0.23
N ASP A 478 15.61 16.64 0.88
CA ASP A 478 16.40 15.73 1.71
C ASP A 478 15.51 14.67 2.38
N ALA A 479 15.89 13.40 2.27
CA ALA A 479 15.12 12.25 2.72
C ALA A 479 15.95 11.17 3.43
N SER A 480 17.25 11.37 3.61
CA SER A 480 18.12 10.33 4.20
C SER A 480 17.78 10.10 5.67
N ASP A 481 17.61 8.82 6.05
CA ASP A 481 17.48 8.39 7.45
C ASP A 481 18.84 8.02 8.10
N VAL A 482 19.90 8.00 7.32
CA VAL A 482 21.27 7.65 7.75
C VAL A 482 22.13 8.90 7.96
N HIS A 483 21.91 9.94 7.16
CA HIS A 483 22.66 11.19 7.19
C HIS A 483 21.72 12.39 7.31
N ASP A 484 21.87 13.20 8.36
CA ASP A 484 21.07 14.40 8.64
C ASP A 484 19.55 14.16 8.78
N SER A 485 19.19 13.09 9.49
CA SER A 485 17.79 12.68 9.67
C SER A 485 16.96 13.74 10.39
N PHE A 486 15.67 13.74 10.09
CA PHE A 486 14.69 14.67 10.65
C PHE A 486 14.23 14.27 12.04
N LEU A 487 14.24 15.20 13.01
CA LEU A 487 13.72 14.97 14.35
C LEU A 487 12.19 15.05 14.36
N PHE A 488 11.57 14.17 15.13
CA PHE A 488 10.11 14.16 15.32
C PHE A 488 9.73 13.69 16.72
N CYS A 489 8.45 13.75 17.05
CA CYS A 489 7.92 13.33 18.34
C CYS A 489 6.85 12.24 18.18
N VAL A 490 7.06 11.07 18.76
CA VAL A 490 6.08 10.00 18.80
C VAL A 490 6.03 9.34 20.17
N GLY A 491 4.85 9.24 20.78
CA GLY A 491 4.64 8.58 22.08
C GLY A 491 4.53 7.08 21.91
N VAL A 492 5.52 6.31 22.38
CA VAL A 492 5.39 4.87 22.56
C VAL A 492 4.93 4.58 23.98
N ALA A 493 3.85 3.85 24.11
CA ALA A 493 3.09 3.27 25.25
C ALA A 493 3.45 3.59 26.72
N SER A 494 4.60 4.17 27.08
CA SER A 494 4.99 4.48 28.46
C SER A 494 5.84 5.75 28.63
N ASP A 495 6.29 6.37 27.55
CA ASP A 495 7.13 7.58 27.61
C ASP A 495 6.42 8.75 26.95
N THR A 496 6.61 9.94 27.53
CA THR A 496 6.16 11.18 26.89
C THR A 496 7.13 11.49 25.76
N SER A 497 6.62 11.45 24.55
CA SER A 497 7.35 11.84 23.35
C SER A 497 8.01 13.21 23.52
N CYS A 498 9.26 13.33 23.13
CA CYS A 498 10.04 14.57 23.20
C CYS A 498 10.01 15.25 24.59
N GLY A 499 9.94 14.50 25.67
CA GLY A 499 9.76 15.03 27.03
C GLY A 499 10.86 15.98 27.51
N ASN A 500 11.96 16.07 26.76
CA ASN A 500 13.06 17.00 27.04
C ASN A 500 13.74 17.43 25.71
N GLY A 501 13.05 18.25 24.94
CA GLY A 501 13.52 18.75 23.63
C GLY A 501 13.91 17.60 22.69
N PHE A 502 13.05 17.13 21.84
CA PHE A 502 13.23 16.00 20.92
C PHE A 502 13.79 14.69 21.53
N ARG A 503 14.02 14.63 22.85
CA ARG A 503 14.45 13.39 23.53
C ARG A 503 13.26 12.60 24.03
N VAL A 504 13.40 11.29 24.02
CA VAL A 504 12.38 10.34 24.48
C VAL A 504 11.91 10.68 25.89
N SER A 505 12.81 11.03 26.82
CA SER A 505 12.45 11.51 28.15
C SER A 505 13.60 12.28 28.81
N SER A 506 13.36 12.87 29.97
CA SER A 506 14.39 13.52 30.77
C SER A 506 15.50 12.57 31.28
N THR A 507 15.29 11.25 31.22
CA THR A 507 16.24 10.21 31.64
C THR A 507 16.75 9.37 30.46
N ASN A 508 16.08 9.42 29.33
CA ASN A 508 16.50 8.79 28.08
C ASN A 508 16.83 9.88 27.05
N ASN A 509 18.12 10.04 26.79
CA ASN A 509 18.64 11.03 25.86
C ASN A 509 18.53 10.61 24.37
N GLY A 510 17.93 9.45 24.04
CA GLY A 510 17.67 9.04 22.67
C GLY A 510 16.78 10.06 21.94
N LEU A 511 17.09 10.32 20.67
CA LEU A 511 16.29 11.15 19.78
C LEU A 511 15.45 10.27 18.86
N GLU A 512 14.21 10.65 18.62
CA GLU A 512 13.40 10.07 17.54
C GLU A 512 13.78 10.78 16.26
N ALA A 513 14.27 10.03 15.28
CA ALA A 513 14.68 10.57 13.98
C ALA A 513 14.19 9.69 12.85
N ALA A 514 13.92 10.30 11.71
CA ALA A 514 13.40 9.63 10.53
C ALA A 514 13.91 10.27 9.25
N GLY A 515 13.80 9.53 8.15
CA GLY A 515 13.94 9.95 6.77
C GLY A 515 12.85 9.31 5.91
N GLY A 516 12.97 9.46 4.62
CA GLY A 516 12.01 8.95 3.64
C GLY A 516 11.32 10.06 2.85
N THR A 517 10.86 9.73 1.66
CA THR A 517 10.10 10.67 0.79
C THR A 517 8.77 11.11 1.40
N SER A 518 8.36 10.49 2.50
CA SER A 518 7.28 10.93 3.38
C SER A 518 7.43 12.39 3.80
N LEU A 519 8.60 12.72 4.35
CA LEU A 519 8.91 14.08 4.83
C LEU A 519 8.81 15.09 3.70
N ASP A 520 9.29 14.75 2.51
CA ASP A 520 9.35 15.67 1.38
C ASP A 520 7.96 16.11 0.92
N SER A 521 7.01 15.18 0.91
CA SER A 521 5.62 15.50 0.58
C SER A 521 4.97 16.45 1.59
N GLN A 522 5.31 16.33 2.87
CA GLN A 522 4.79 17.16 3.95
C GLN A 522 5.47 18.52 4.02
N ILE A 523 6.80 18.53 3.90
CA ILE A 523 7.61 19.76 3.87
C ILE A 523 7.18 20.63 2.69
N PHE A 524 7.10 20.03 1.49
CA PHE A 524 6.66 20.77 0.31
C PHE A 524 5.20 21.20 0.40
N GLY A 525 4.34 20.44 1.09
CA GLY A 525 2.96 20.84 1.39
C GLY A 525 2.86 22.13 2.20
N GLY A 526 3.69 22.23 3.24
CA GLY A 526 3.81 23.47 4.00
C GLY A 526 4.45 24.62 3.20
N MET A 527 5.46 24.32 2.36
CA MET A 527 6.07 25.28 1.44
C MET A 527 5.05 25.84 0.44
N LEU A 528 4.21 24.99 -0.16
CA LEU A 528 3.16 25.44 -1.07
C LEU A 528 2.09 26.28 -0.38
N ALA A 529 1.83 26.09 0.91
CA ALA A 529 0.93 26.98 1.66
C ALA A 529 1.48 28.41 1.74
N LEU A 530 2.80 28.58 1.80
CA LEU A 530 3.44 29.89 1.72
C LEU A 530 3.36 30.47 0.29
N VAL A 531 3.51 29.65 -0.73
CA VAL A 531 3.33 30.05 -2.13
C VAL A 531 1.89 30.51 -2.37
N GLU A 532 0.88 29.72 -1.97
CA GLU A 532 -0.54 30.10 -2.09
C GLU A 532 -0.86 31.40 -1.33
N GLN A 533 -0.30 31.57 -0.12
CA GLN A 533 -0.45 32.81 0.64
C GLN A 533 0.12 34.01 -0.13
N LYS A 534 1.29 33.86 -0.75
CA LYS A 534 1.96 34.91 -1.51
C LYS A 534 1.22 35.28 -2.79
N ILE A 535 0.77 34.29 -3.56
CA ILE A 535 0.04 34.55 -4.81
C ILE A 535 -1.45 34.90 -4.59
N GLY A 536 -1.98 34.60 -3.40
CA GLY A 536 -3.36 34.90 -3.01
C GLY A 536 -4.42 34.03 -3.67
N SER A 537 -4.06 32.84 -4.17
CA SER A 537 -4.98 31.90 -4.83
C SER A 537 -4.56 30.45 -4.64
N LYS A 538 -5.53 29.54 -4.79
CA LYS A 538 -5.26 28.10 -4.92
C LYS A 538 -4.47 27.80 -6.19
N ILE A 539 -3.69 26.71 -6.17
CA ILE A 539 -2.80 26.30 -7.26
C ILE A 539 -3.46 25.25 -8.17
N GLY A 540 -4.21 24.30 -7.61
CA GLY A 540 -4.65 23.11 -8.34
C GLY A 540 -3.47 22.16 -8.61
N ASN A 541 -3.36 21.57 -9.80
CA ASN A 541 -2.17 20.79 -10.16
C ASN A 541 -0.93 21.69 -10.24
N ALA A 542 0.06 21.46 -9.39
CA ALA A 542 1.29 22.28 -9.36
C ALA A 542 2.22 21.99 -10.56
N ASN A 543 2.19 20.75 -11.09
CA ASN A 543 3.16 20.30 -12.09
C ASN A 543 3.23 21.14 -13.37
N PRO A 544 2.11 21.60 -13.99
CA PRO A 544 2.17 22.49 -15.15
C PRO A 544 3.04 23.73 -14.95
N THR A 545 3.03 24.32 -13.76
CA THR A 545 3.86 25.49 -13.43
C THR A 545 5.30 25.08 -13.11
N LEU A 546 5.50 23.99 -12.33
CA LEU A 546 6.84 23.49 -11.98
C LEU A 546 7.63 23.13 -13.25
N TYR A 547 7.01 22.43 -14.20
CA TYR A 547 7.65 22.07 -15.47
C TYR A 547 7.86 23.27 -16.39
N ALA A 548 6.97 24.29 -16.33
CA ALA A 548 7.19 25.54 -17.04
C ALA A 548 8.39 26.34 -16.52
N LEU A 549 8.62 26.28 -15.21
CA LEU A 549 9.80 26.85 -14.57
C LEU A 549 11.04 26.05 -14.93
N GLY A 550 11.03 24.73 -14.76
CA GLY A 550 12.16 23.85 -15.04
C GLY A 550 12.67 23.94 -16.49
N ASN A 551 11.79 24.19 -17.45
CA ASN A 551 12.15 24.39 -18.84
C ASN A 551 12.87 25.73 -19.14
N LYS A 552 13.15 26.56 -18.15
CA LYS A 552 13.91 27.80 -18.31
C LYS A 552 15.34 27.64 -17.83
N THR A 553 16.32 27.81 -18.73
CA THR A 553 17.76 27.63 -18.46
C THR A 553 18.27 28.45 -17.25
N ALA A 554 17.61 29.55 -16.92
CA ALA A 554 17.99 30.39 -15.77
C ALA A 554 17.75 29.72 -14.42
N TYR A 555 16.89 28.69 -14.34
CA TYR A 555 16.40 28.14 -13.08
C TYR A 555 17.17 26.95 -12.52
N TYR A 556 18.00 26.28 -13.31
CA TYR A 556 18.91 25.22 -12.84
C TYR A 556 20.40 25.53 -13.02
N ASN A 557 20.75 26.69 -13.54
CA ASN A 557 22.13 27.16 -13.50
C ASN A 557 22.34 27.88 -12.17
N PRO A 558 23.26 27.47 -11.26
CA PRO A 558 23.33 27.97 -9.90
C PRO A 558 23.63 29.47 -9.85
N THR A 559 22.58 30.25 -9.73
CA THR A 559 22.61 31.70 -9.55
C THR A 559 21.69 32.07 -8.40
N SER A 560 21.79 33.27 -7.85
CA SER A 560 20.89 33.77 -6.82
C SER A 560 19.42 33.91 -7.24
N SER A 561 19.10 33.64 -8.50
CA SER A 561 17.72 33.65 -9.05
C SER A 561 17.28 32.26 -9.53
N SER A 562 18.03 31.21 -9.25
CA SER A 562 17.61 29.84 -9.58
C SER A 562 16.41 29.44 -8.70
N VAL A 563 15.41 28.85 -9.32
CA VAL A 563 14.22 28.31 -8.63
C VAL A 563 14.50 26.91 -8.10
N PHE A 564 15.33 26.14 -8.81
CA PHE A 564 15.70 24.78 -8.45
C PHE A 564 17.19 24.67 -8.17
N HIS A 565 17.51 23.82 -7.22
CA HIS A 565 18.86 23.29 -7.01
C HIS A 565 18.96 22.00 -7.77
N ASP A 566 19.57 22.04 -8.93
CA ASP A 566 19.75 20.90 -9.84
C ASP A 566 20.67 19.85 -9.22
N VAL A 567 20.13 18.66 -8.94
CA VAL A 567 20.86 17.54 -8.34
C VAL A 567 21.50 16.72 -9.45
N THR A 568 22.84 16.76 -9.55
CA THR A 568 23.59 16.15 -10.66
C THR A 568 24.46 14.98 -10.25
N LEU A 569 24.41 14.57 -8.98
CA LEU A 569 25.26 13.52 -8.39
C LEU A 569 24.43 12.39 -7.84
N GLY A 570 24.92 11.16 -7.99
CA GLY A 570 24.32 9.97 -7.42
C GLY A 570 23.37 9.23 -8.37
N SER A 571 22.68 8.26 -7.83
CA SER A 571 21.68 7.45 -8.54
C SER A 571 20.72 6.80 -7.54
N ASN A 572 19.47 6.57 -7.94
CA ASN A 572 18.50 5.78 -7.17
C ASN A 572 18.57 4.28 -7.49
N ALA A 573 19.68 3.82 -8.03
CA ALA A 573 19.88 2.44 -8.43
C ALA A 573 20.06 1.52 -7.22
N MET A 574 19.23 0.48 -7.15
CA MET A 574 19.23 -0.51 -6.07
C MET A 574 19.95 -1.78 -6.50
N GLN A 575 20.57 -2.48 -5.52
CA GLN A 575 21.19 -3.78 -5.78
C GLN A 575 20.17 -4.76 -6.34
N CYS A 576 20.56 -5.59 -7.31
CA CYS A 576 19.64 -6.51 -7.95
C CYS A 576 20.24 -7.89 -8.19
N THR A 577 19.37 -8.92 -8.22
CA THR A 577 19.77 -10.32 -8.42
C THR A 577 20.05 -10.59 -9.89
N ALA A 578 21.22 -11.16 -10.19
CA ALA A 578 21.60 -11.52 -11.56
C ALA A 578 20.57 -12.45 -12.23
N GLY A 579 20.18 -12.11 -13.45
CA GLY A 579 19.20 -12.85 -14.23
C GLY A 579 17.73 -12.52 -13.91
N SER A 580 17.48 -11.62 -12.94
CA SER A 580 16.15 -11.07 -12.69
C SER A 580 15.77 -10.00 -13.73
N LYS A 581 14.51 -9.57 -13.69
CA LYS A 581 14.00 -8.53 -14.59
C LYS A 581 14.83 -7.25 -14.44
N ASP A 582 15.19 -6.63 -15.55
CA ASP A 582 15.99 -5.41 -15.66
C ASP A 582 17.40 -5.51 -15.01
N CYS A 583 17.85 -6.73 -14.67
CA CYS A 583 19.13 -7.03 -14.05
C CYS A 583 19.81 -8.28 -14.65
N PRO A 584 20.07 -8.34 -15.96
CA PRO A 584 20.54 -9.55 -16.62
C PRO A 584 21.91 -10.02 -16.11
N ASN A 585 22.78 -9.10 -15.68
CA ASN A 585 24.17 -9.38 -15.29
C ASN A 585 24.40 -9.25 -13.77
N GLY A 586 23.42 -8.88 -12.97
CA GLY A 586 23.58 -8.50 -11.57
C GLY A 586 24.21 -7.10 -11.41
N GLY A 587 24.44 -6.70 -10.17
CA GLY A 587 24.94 -5.36 -9.83
C GLY A 587 23.82 -4.49 -9.31
N SER A 588 23.52 -3.38 -9.95
CA SER A 588 22.43 -2.47 -9.59
C SER A 588 21.61 -2.05 -10.80
N THR A 589 20.34 -1.70 -10.57
CA THR A 589 19.41 -1.20 -11.59
C THR A 589 18.70 0.05 -11.10
N GLY A 590 18.59 1.08 -11.94
CA GLY A 590 18.00 2.38 -11.61
C GLY A 590 18.50 3.49 -12.50
N TYR A 591 18.34 4.73 -12.06
CA TYR A 591 18.57 5.93 -12.82
C TYR A 591 19.62 6.82 -12.15
N SER A 592 20.48 7.45 -12.96
CA SER A 592 21.49 8.39 -12.48
C SER A 592 20.98 9.82 -12.63
N ALA A 593 21.36 10.67 -11.70
CA ALA A 593 21.18 12.11 -11.81
C ALA A 593 22.04 12.73 -12.91
N GLY A 594 21.61 13.88 -13.42
CA GLY A 594 22.33 14.66 -14.42
C GLY A 594 21.80 16.10 -14.47
N THR A 595 22.39 16.96 -15.31
CA THR A 595 21.94 18.35 -15.41
C THR A 595 20.58 18.45 -16.09
N GLY A 596 19.61 19.05 -15.44
CA GLY A 596 18.23 19.17 -15.85
C GLY A 596 17.35 18.07 -15.26
N TYR A 597 16.17 17.83 -15.83
CA TYR A 597 15.26 16.81 -15.33
C TYR A 597 15.86 15.40 -15.43
N ASP A 598 15.80 14.61 -14.35
CA ASP A 598 16.15 13.19 -14.37
C ASP A 598 15.14 12.34 -13.59
N LEU A 599 15.21 11.02 -13.79
CA LEU A 599 14.30 10.03 -13.18
C LEU A 599 14.68 9.64 -11.74
N ALA A 600 15.67 10.29 -11.15
CA ALA A 600 16.08 10.04 -9.77
C ALA A 600 15.62 11.15 -8.81
N THR A 601 15.60 12.42 -9.30
CA THR A 601 15.31 13.60 -8.47
C THR A 601 14.33 14.62 -9.11
N GLY A 602 13.82 14.33 -10.31
CA GLY A 602 12.96 15.28 -11.02
C GLY A 602 13.73 16.55 -11.42
N TRP A 603 13.21 17.72 -11.07
CA TRP A 603 13.90 19.02 -11.24
C TRP A 603 14.86 19.34 -10.08
N GLY A 604 15.10 18.42 -9.14
CA GLY A 604 15.90 18.63 -7.93
C GLY A 604 15.09 19.29 -6.81
N SER A 605 15.80 19.95 -5.87
CA SER A 605 15.16 20.66 -4.74
C SER A 605 14.87 22.14 -5.07
N VAL A 606 14.23 22.87 -4.15
CA VAL A 606 13.72 24.21 -4.43
C VAL A 606 14.41 25.29 -3.59
N ASP A 607 14.62 26.47 -4.18
CA ASP A 607 14.71 27.74 -3.47
C ASP A 607 13.29 28.32 -3.36
N LEU A 608 12.71 28.24 -2.17
CA LEU A 608 11.30 28.57 -1.98
C LEU A 608 11.00 30.07 -2.22
N SER A 609 11.91 30.96 -1.88
CA SER A 609 11.75 32.38 -2.08
C SER A 609 11.65 32.74 -3.57
N ASN A 610 12.52 32.15 -4.36
CA ASN A 610 12.53 32.30 -5.82
C ASN A 610 11.31 31.59 -6.45
N LEU A 611 10.99 30.38 -6.03
CA LEU A 611 9.80 29.65 -6.49
C LEU A 611 8.52 30.48 -6.28
N ALA A 612 8.32 31.00 -5.08
CA ALA A 612 7.13 31.79 -4.76
C ALA A 612 7.09 33.15 -5.48
N THR A 613 8.24 33.69 -5.86
CA THR A 613 8.35 34.96 -6.61
C THR A 613 8.06 34.73 -8.09
N ASP A 614 8.57 33.63 -8.65
CA ASP A 614 8.51 33.36 -10.09
C ASP A 614 7.29 32.54 -10.49
N TRP A 615 6.52 32.04 -9.53
CA TRP A 615 5.34 31.19 -9.77
C TRP A 615 4.38 31.75 -10.80
N THR A 616 4.11 33.07 -10.76
CA THR A 616 3.18 33.75 -11.67
C THR A 616 3.86 34.34 -12.92
N LEU A 617 5.19 34.17 -13.06
CA LEU A 617 5.95 34.73 -14.18
C LEU A 617 6.04 33.76 -15.38
N VAL A 618 5.51 32.54 -15.24
CA VAL A 618 5.47 31.55 -16.30
C VAL A 618 4.05 31.24 -16.72
N THR A 619 3.88 30.79 -17.95
CA THR A 619 2.61 30.18 -18.39
C THR A 619 2.71 28.68 -18.13
N PRO A 620 1.80 28.07 -17.34
CA PRO A 620 1.80 26.65 -17.08
C PRO A 620 1.77 25.81 -18.36
N LEU A 621 2.54 24.73 -18.40
CA LEU A 621 2.59 23.84 -19.58
C LEU A 621 1.31 23.01 -19.69
N GLY A 622 0.99 22.59 -20.92
CA GLY A 622 -0.22 21.82 -21.18
C GLY A 622 -1.52 22.62 -21.05
N SER A 623 -1.42 23.91 -20.71
CA SER A 623 -2.54 24.85 -20.56
C SER A 623 -3.01 25.36 -21.90
N GLY A 624 -3.36 24.70 -22.87
CA GLY A 624 -3.90 25.28 -24.10
C GLY A 624 -3.73 24.53 -25.41
N SER A 625 -2.99 23.43 -25.40
CA SER A 625 -2.89 22.61 -26.61
C SER A 625 -2.66 21.15 -26.23
N LEU A 626 -3.74 20.46 -25.90
CA LEU A 626 -3.73 19.00 -26.11
C LEU A 626 -3.30 18.77 -27.56
N ALA A 627 -2.45 17.78 -27.85
CA ALA A 627 -2.16 17.36 -29.21
C ALA A 627 -3.49 17.31 -29.96
N ALA A 628 -3.59 18.03 -31.09
CA ALA A 628 -4.87 18.35 -31.74
C ALA A 628 -5.63 17.10 -32.19
N ASN A 629 -5.02 15.92 -32.15
CA ASN A 629 -5.56 14.70 -32.70
C ASN A 629 -5.56 13.56 -31.68
N THR A 630 -6.69 12.92 -31.57
CA THR A 630 -6.82 11.66 -30.82
C THR A 630 -6.23 10.50 -31.62
N SER A 631 -5.71 9.50 -30.92
CA SER A 631 -5.35 8.20 -31.50
C SER A 631 -6.26 7.10 -30.94
N ALA A 632 -6.27 5.95 -31.59
CA ALA A 632 -6.93 4.76 -31.09
C ALA A 632 -5.99 3.56 -31.17
N THR A 633 -5.82 2.82 -30.07
CA THR A 633 -5.04 1.59 -30.01
C THR A 633 -5.95 0.38 -30.00
N ALA A 634 -5.80 -0.51 -30.99
CA ALA A 634 -6.43 -1.82 -31.03
C ALA A 634 -5.41 -2.90 -30.73
N LEU A 635 -5.78 -3.92 -29.96
CA LEU A 635 -4.95 -5.07 -29.64
C LEU A 635 -5.55 -6.34 -30.20
N ALA A 636 -4.76 -7.15 -30.89
CA ALA A 636 -5.15 -8.45 -31.38
C ALA A 636 -4.13 -9.49 -30.94
N ALA A 637 -4.60 -10.72 -30.66
CA ALA A 637 -3.76 -11.89 -30.40
C ALA A 637 -3.86 -12.85 -31.58
N SER A 638 -2.74 -13.44 -31.95
CA SER A 638 -2.66 -14.48 -32.95
C SER A 638 -1.73 -15.60 -32.51
N THR A 639 -2.10 -16.83 -32.88
CA THR A 639 -1.22 -17.98 -32.86
C THR A 639 -0.91 -18.38 -34.31
N THR A 640 -0.06 -19.36 -34.54
CA THR A 640 0.19 -19.90 -35.88
C THR A 640 -1.05 -20.43 -36.56
N THR A 641 -2.15 -20.64 -35.83
CA THR A 641 -3.37 -21.30 -36.32
C THR A 641 -4.65 -20.45 -36.21
N SER A 642 -4.64 -19.36 -35.47
CA SER A 642 -5.82 -18.51 -35.27
C SER A 642 -5.49 -17.07 -34.95
N SER A 643 -6.36 -16.15 -35.36
CA SER A 643 -6.34 -14.74 -34.96
C SER A 643 -7.72 -14.35 -34.44
N ALA A 644 -7.80 -13.81 -33.22
CA ALA A 644 -9.07 -13.47 -32.56
C ALA A 644 -8.88 -12.37 -31.50
N THR A 645 -10.00 -11.82 -31.06
CA THR A 645 -10.04 -10.88 -29.91
C THR A 645 -9.86 -11.57 -28.55
N ASN A 646 -10.14 -12.89 -28.48
CA ASN A 646 -9.82 -13.74 -27.32
C ASN A 646 -9.27 -15.05 -27.86
N VAL A 647 -8.18 -15.52 -27.30
CA VAL A 647 -7.48 -16.74 -27.74
C VAL A 647 -7.38 -17.74 -26.58
N THR A 648 -7.75 -19.02 -26.85
CA THR A 648 -7.48 -20.10 -25.92
C THR A 648 -6.32 -20.91 -26.46
N VAL A 649 -5.30 -21.13 -25.64
CA VAL A 649 -4.14 -21.95 -25.96
C VAL A 649 -4.02 -23.10 -24.97
N THR A 650 -3.56 -24.25 -25.46
CA THR A 650 -3.37 -25.48 -24.65
C THR A 650 -1.92 -25.94 -24.79
N PRO A 651 -0.99 -25.36 -24.00
CA PRO A 651 0.43 -25.70 -24.11
C PRO A 651 0.67 -27.14 -23.59
N THR A 652 1.49 -27.88 -24.30
CA THR A 652 2.10 -29.12 -23.78
C THR A 652 3.43 -28.83 -23.08
N ALA A 653 4.09 -27.73 -23.47
CA ALA A 653 5.24 -27.13 -22.81
C ALA A 653 5.08 -25.60 -22.89
N THR A 654 5.25 -25.02 -24.07
CA THR A 654 5.07 -23.60 -24.36
C THR A 654 4.33 -23.39 -25.67
N VAL A 655 3.55 -22.29 -25.74
CA VAL A 655 2.91 -21.81 -26.98
C VAL A 655 3.15 -20.31 -27.08
N THR A 656 3.66 -19.83 -28.21
CA THR A 656 3.84 -18.41 -28.46
C THR A 656 2.55 -17.81 -28.99
N VAL A 657 2.08 -16.74 -28.35
CA VAL A 657 0.97 -15.88 -28.78
C VAL A 657 1.55 -14.54 -29.21
N THR A 658 1.37 -14.15 -30.46
CA THR A 658 1.77 -12.83 -30.94
C THR A 658 0.67 -11.83 -30.61
N LEU A 659 0.99 -10.84 -29.79
CA LEU A 659 0.15 -9.68 -29.50
C LEU A 659 0.55 -8.57 -30.48
N THR A 660 -0.40 -8.05 -31.23
CA THR A 660 -0.16 -6.94 -32.17
C THR A 660 -1.04 -5.75 -31.76
N ALA A 661 -0.39 -4.67 -31.35
CA ALA A 661 -1.05 -3.38 -31.13
C ALA A 661 -1.01 -2.59 -32.44
N THR A 662 -2.17 -2.13 -32.89
CA THR A 662 -2.32 -1.22 -34.02
C THR A 662 -2.83 0.11 -33.53
N VAL A 663 -2.03 1.15 -33.69
CA VAL A 663 -2.38 2.53 -33.35
C VAL A 663 -2.80 3.26 -34.62
N THR A 664 -3.99 3.83 -34.59
CA THR A 664 -4.56 4.57 -35.73
C THR A 664 -4.68 6.05 -35.38
N GLY A 665 -4.13 6.89 -36.22
CA GLY A 665 -4.28 8.34 -36.20
C GLY A 665 -5.35 8.85 -37.15
N GLY A 666 -5.57 10.17 -37.17
CA GLY A 666 -6.54 10.80 -38.09
C GLY A 666 -6.06 10.92 -39.51
N SER A 667 -4.90 11.52 -39.76
CA SER A 667 -4.41 11.90 -41.09
C SER A 667 -3.05 11.29 -41.47
N THR A 668 -2.18 11.04 -40.47
CA THR A 668 -0.85 10.46 -40.66
C THR A 668 -0.67 9.25 -39.75
N ALA A 669 0.25 8.37 -40.09
CA ALA A 669 0.58 7.25 -39.21
C ALA A 669 1.23 7.76 -37.89
N PRO A 670 0.73 7.31 -36.68
CA PRO A 670 1.37 7.63 -35.43
C PRO A 670 2.80 7.13 -35.35
N THR A 671 3.65 7.87 -34.64
CA THR A 671 4.99 7.52 -34.25
C THR A 671 5.06 7.20 -32.74
N GLY A 672 6.24 7.10 -32.13
CA GLY A 672 6.35 6.80 -30.70
C GLY A 672 6.41 5.31 -30.39
N THR A 673 5.98 4.90 -29.20
CA THR A 673 6.17 3.54 -28.68
C THR A 673 4.87 2.92 -28.15
N VAL A 674 4.87 1.60 -28.02
CA VAL A 674 3.80 0.84 -27.37
C VAL A 674 4.39 -0.02 -26.28
N GLN A 675 3.81 0.06 -25.09
CA GLN A 675 4.07 -0.87 -24.00
C GLN A 675 2.98 -1.94 -23.93
N PHE A 676 3.38 -3.20 -23.88
CA PHE A 676 2.45 -4.30 -23.67
C PHE A 676 2.38 -4.65 -22.18
N LEU A 677 1.17 -4.90 -21.68
CA LEU A 677 0.91 -5.32 -20.32
C LEU A 677 0.30 -6.72 -20.31
N VAL A 678 0.77 -7.56 -19.41
CA VAL A 678 0.22 -8.89 -19.10
C VAL A 678 -0.23 -8.87 -17.64
N ASN A 679 -1.51 -9.07 -17.39
CA ASN A 679 -2.11 -8.92 -16.06
C ASN A 679 -1.81 -7.57 -15.41
N ASN A 680 -1.82 -6.50 -16.20
CA ASN A 680 -1.51 -5.12 -15.83
C ASN A 680 -0.05 -4.86 -15.41
N VAL A 681 0.84 -5.80 -15.66
CA VAL A 681 2.28 -5.65 -15.44
C VAL A 681 2.98 -5.54 -16.80
N PRO A 682 3.99 -4.67 -16.95
CA PRO A 682 4.78 -4.63 -18.17
C PRO A 682 5.27 -6.01 -18.58
N ALA A 683 5.10 -6.33 -19.85
CA ALA A 683 5.47 -7.63 -20.37
C ALA A 683 6.98 -7.86 -20.24
N ALA A 684 7.38 -9.00 -19.67
CA ALA A 684 8.77 -9.31 -19.37
C ALA A 684 9.66 -9.24 -20.63
N GLY A 685 10.81 -8.57 -20.48
CA GLY A 685 11.85 -8.51 -21.50
C GLY A 685 11.66 -7.46 -22.59
N VAL A 686 10.63 -6.63 -22.53
CA VAL A 686 10.41 -5.58 -23.55
C VAL A 686 9.78 -4.35 -22.91
N SER A 687 10.54 -3.29 -22.76
CA SER A 687 10.01 -1.95 -22.50
C SER A 687 9.80 -1.22 -23.84
N ASN A 688 8.65 -0.57 -24.03
CA ASN A 688 8.36 0.39 -25.10
C ASN A 688 8.82 0.00 -26.52
N ILE A 689 8.04 -0.81 -27.21
CA ILE A 689 8.30 -1.21 -28.60
C ILE A 689 7.94 -0.08 -29.55
N ARG A 690 8.90 0.38 -30.37
CA ARG A 690 8.67 1.45 -31.34
C ARG A 690 7.65 1.01 -32.39
N LEU A 691 6.73 1.93 -32.72
CA LEU A 691 5.76 1.73 -33.80
C LEU A 691 6.44 1.66 -35.16
N THR A 692 6.00 0.70 -35.97
CA THR A 692 6.35 0.57 -37.40
C THR A 692 5.20 1.10 -38.22
N PRO A 693 5.40 2.11 -39.10
CA PRO A 693 4.33 2.64 -39.96
C PRO A 693 3.70 1.55 -40.83
N GLY A 694 2.37 1.54 -40.85
CA GLY A 694 1.55 0.67 -41.69
C GLY A 694 0.93 1.42 -42.87
N ALA A 695 -0.14 0.88 -43.42
CA ALA A 695 -0.86 1.53 -44.51
C ALA A 695 -1.73 2.67 -43.99
N GLY A 696 -1.74 3.80 -44.70
CA GLY A 696 -2.59 4.97 -44.37
C GLY A 696 -2.16 5.66 -43.07
N SER A 697 -3.10 5.88 -42.15
CA SER A 697 -2.89 6.56 -40.87
C SER A 697 -2.64 5.59 -39.70
N SER A 698 -2.18 4.37 -39.94
CA SER A 698 -1.92 3.39 -38.88
C SER A 698 -0.46 3.02 -38.79
N ALA A 699 -0.06 2.64 -37.57
CA ALA A 699 1.24 2.05 -37.25
C ALA A 699 1.07 0.89 -36.26
N SER A 700 2.01 -0.05 -36.21
CA SER A 700 1.87 -1.22 -35.35
C SER A 700 3.15 -1.59 -34.62
N ALA A 701 2.98 -2.25 -33.46
CA ALA A 701 4.02 -2.91 -32.70
C ALA A 701 3.59 -4.33 -32.36
N ALA A 702 4.52 -5.27 -32.21
CA ALA A 702 4.20 -6.65 -31.88
C ALA A 702 5.06 -7.17 -30.73
N TYR A 703 4.45 -7.97 -29.85
CA TYR A 703 5.09 -8.64 -28.73
C TYR A 703 4.80 -10.15 -28.76
N GLN A 704 5.78 -10.96 -28.40
CA GLN A 704 5.67 -12.42 -28.35
C GLN A 704 5.44 -12.88 -26.91
N TYR A 705 4.17 -13.14 -26.55
CA TYR A 705 3.84 -13.71 -25.25
C TYR A 705 4.01 -15.23 -25.27
N THR A 706 4.76 -15.80 -24.31
CA THR A 706 4.95 -17.24 -24.16
C THR A 706 4.02 -17.79 -23.09
N ALA A 707 2.94 -18.43 -23.55
CA ALA A 707 2.04 -19.18 -22.68
C ALA A 707 2.66 -20.55 -22.35
N SER A 708 2.63 -20.95 -21.09
CA SER A 708 3.18 -22.22 -20.61
C SER A 708 2.31 -22.84 -19.55
N CYS A 709 2.63 -24.04 -19.14
CA CYS A 709 1.94 -24.71 -18.02
C CYS A 709 2.16 -24.01 -16.66
N SER A 710 3.06 -23.04 -16.55
CA SER A 710 3.22 -22.19 -15.38
C SER A 710 2.33 -20.94 -15.41
N THR A 711 1.69 -20.64 -16.54
CA THR A 711 0.82 -19.47 -16.74
C THR A 711 -0.64 -19.86 -16.95
N LEU A 712 -1.11 -20.89 -16.25
CA LEU A 712 -2.49 -21.39 -16.40
C LEU A 712 -3.54 -20.33 -16.03
N GLY A 713 -4.70 -20.42 -16.68
CA GLY A 713 -5.82 -19.53 -16.43
C GLY A 713 -5.97 -18.42 -17.46
N GLN A 714 -6.78 -17.42 -17.12
CA GLN A 714 -7.00 -16.25 -17.96
C GLN A 714 -5.90 -15.23 -17.71
N GLN A 715 -5.24 -14.83 -18.78
CA GLN A 715 -4.23 -13.76 -18.77
C GLN A 715 -4.81 -12.53 -19.48
N SER A 716 -4.91 -11.41 -18.80
CA SER A 716 -5.36 -10.16 -19.40
C SER A 716 -4.22 -9.47 -20.13
N MET A 717 -4.47 -9.03 -21.36
CA MET A 717 -3.50 -8.37 -22.22
C MET A 717 -4.00 -6.98 -22.59
N SER A 718 -3.14 -5.97 -22.44
CA SER A 718 -3.40 -4.62 -22.90
C SER A 718 -2.15 -4.00 -23.52
N ALA A 719 -2.32 -2.89 -24.23
CA ALA A 719 -1.23 -2.17 -24.88
C ALA A 719 -1.44 -0.67 -24.71
N VAL A 720 -0.40 0.03 -24.26
CA VAL A 720 -0.41 1.48 -24.03
C VAL A 720 0.45 2.14 -25.10
N TYR A 721 -0.14 3.02 -25.88
CA TYR A 721 0.59 3.88 -26.82
C TYR A 721 1.02 5.16 -26.11
N SER A 722 2.28 5.52 -26.24
CA SER A 722 2.90 6.69 -25.61
C SER A 722 2.33 8.05 -26.04
N GLY A 723 1.71 8.14 -27.21
CA GLY A 723 1.53 9.41 -27.91
C GLY A 723 2.79 9.86 -28.67
N ASP A 724 2.63 10.94 -29.42
CA ASP A 724 3.72 11.67 -30.10
C ASP A 724 3.33 13.17 -30.25
N SER A 725 4.14 13.97 -30.93
CA SER A 725 3.90 15.42 -31.13
C SER A 725 2.59 15.73 -31.89
N THR A 726 1.97 14.75 -32.54
CA THR A 726 0.78 14.91 -33.37
C THR A 726 -0.45 14.25 -32.75
N TYR A 727 -0.27 13.17 -32.03
CA TYR A 727 -1.32 12.34 -31.44
C TYR A 727 -1.17 12.14 -29.94
N GLN A 728 -2.28 12.17 -29.24
CA GLN A 728 -2.36 11.81 -27.83
C GLN A 728 -2.11 10.31 -27.62
N GLY A 729 -1.65 9.93 -26.44
CA GLY A 729 -1.55 8.54 -26.02
C GLY A 729 -2.92 7.84 -26.02
N SER A 730 -2.91 6.53 -26.18
CA SER A 730 -4.12 5.70 -26.14
C SER A 730 -3.81 4.30 -25.64
N ILE A 731 -4.84 3.61 -25.12
CA ILE A 731 -4.71 2.23 -24.64
C ILE A 731 -5.68 1.31 -25.39
N GLY A 732 -5.29 0.11 -25.64
CA GLY A 732 -6.12 -0.91 -26.30
C GLY A 732 -6.08 -2.25 -25.58
N PRO A 733 -7.17 -3.04 -25.71
CA PRO A 733 -8.41 -2.76 -26.42
C PRO A 733 -9.32 -1.76 -25.67
N PRO A 734 -10.01 -0.87 -26.39
CA PRO A 734 -10.92 0.07 -25.75
C PRO A 734 -12.17 -0.64 -25.20
N LEU A 735 -12.79 -0.07 -24.15
CA LEU A 735 -13.98 -0.63 -23.49
C LEU A 735 -15.28 -0.57 -24.29
N THR A 736 -15.36 0.22 -25.37
CA THR A 736 -16.60 0.44 -26.09
C THR A 736 -16.73 -0.42 -27.33
N ALA A 737 -17.92 -0.96 -27.54
CA ALA A 737 -18.29 -1.73 -28.74
C ALA A 737 -18.17 -0.96 -30.06
N ASN A 738 -17.94 0.37 -30.05
CA ASN A 738 -17.92 1.24 -31.20
C ASN A 738 -16.53 1.84 -31.54
N GLY A 739 -15.45 1.33 -30.99
CA GLY A 739 -14.11 1.64 -31.52
C GLY A 739 -13.60 3.09 -31.33
N SER A 740 -14.31 3.94 -30.62
CA SER A 740 -13.86 5.28 -30.28
C SER A 740 -13.32 5.33 -28.89
N SER A 741 -12.00 5.19 -28.75
CA SER A 741 -11.30 5.55 -27.53
C SER A 741 -10.65 6.90 -27.74
N THR A 742 -11.17 7.91 -27.12
CA THR A 742 -10.47 9.17 -26.92
C THR A 742 -9.95 9.15 -25.52
N THR A 743 -8.66 8.99 -25.36
CA THR A 743 -8.00 9.08 -24.05
C THR A 743 -7.00 10.20 -24.14
N SER A 744 -7.34 11.31 -23.54
CA SER A 744 -6.42 12.37 -23.21
C SER A 744 -6.17 12.31 -21.70
N ASN A 745 -4.92 12.55 -21.27
CA ASN A 745 -4.54 12.74 -19.88
C ASN A 745 -4.97 11.65 -18.86
N GLY A 746 -4.52 10.40 -19.07
CA GLY A 746 -4.48 9.41 -18.00
C GLY A 746 -5.81 8.77 -17.61
N SER A 747 -6.83 8.81 -18.45
CA SER A 747 -8.06 8.05 -18.24
C SER A 747 -8.10 6.83 -19.16
N TYR A 748 -8.05 5.63 -18.58
CA TYR A 748 -7.90 4.38 -19.31
C TYR A 748 -9.12 3.48 -19.08
N LEU A 749 -9.94 3.34 -20.11
CA LEU A 749 -11.06 2.41 -20.11
C LEU A 749 -10.78 1.29 -21.11
N THR A 750 -10.37 0.13 -20.65
CA THR A 750 -10.10 -1.02 -21.51
C THR A 750 -10.91 -2.26 -21.13
N SER A 751 -11.37 -2.99 -22.15
CA SER A 751 -11.68 -4.41 -22.02
C SER A 751 -10.42 -5.18 -22.40
N PRO A 752 -9.64 -5.74 -21.48
CA PRO A 752 -8.41 -6.43 -21.85
C PRO A 752 -8.72 -7.59 -22.78
N LEU A 753 -7.84 -7.82 -23.74
CA LEU A 753 -7.86 -9.01 -24.55
C LEU A 753 -7.49 -10.19 -23.65
N ILE A 754 -8.26 -11.28 -23.67
CA ILE A 754 -8.02 -12.44 -22.82
C ILE A 754 -7.32 -13.56 -23.59
N VAL A 755 -6.15 -13.94 -23.12
CA VAL A 755 -5.47 -15.18 -23.50
C VAL A 755 -5.76 -16.22 -22.44
N THR A 756 -6.59 -17.21 -22.74
CA THR A 756 -6.88 -18.31 -21.81
C THR A 756 -5.88 -19.44 -22.00
N VAL A 757 -5.07 -19.72 -20.99
CA VAL A 757 -4.12 -20.84 -20.99
C VAL A 757 -4.79 -22.04 -20.34
N SER A 758 -5.19 -23.03 -21.15
CA SER A 758 -5.85 -24.24 -20.68
C SER A 758 -4.83 -25.30 -20.26
N GLY A 759 -4.98 -25.82 -19.05
CA GLY A 759 -4.10 -26.86 -18.50
C GLY A 759 -4.44 -28.28 -18.90
N SER A 760 -5.38 -28.52 -19.82
CA SER A 760 -5.84 -29.89 -20.15
C SER A 760 -4.75 -30.83 -20.66
N THR A 761 -3.69 -30.29 -21.22
CA THR A 761 -2.52 -31.04 -21.73
C THR A 761 -1.27 -30.88 -20.84
N CYS A 762 -1.33 -30.09 -19.81
CA CYS A 762 -0.19 -29.88 -18.91
C CYS A 762 0.04 -31.08 -18.01
N PRO A 763 1.31 -31.45 -17.73
CA PRO A 763 1.63 -32.43 -16.71
C PRO A 763 0.95 -32.04 -15.38
N ASN A 764 0.22 -32.99 -14.80
CA ASN A 764 -0.50 -32.77 -13.55
C ASN A 764 -0.65 -34.11 -12.79
N PHE A 765 -1.14 -34.04 -11.56
CA PHE A 765 -1.49 -35.19 -10.77
C PHE A 765 -2.80 -34.92 -10.03
N SER A 766 -3.45 -36.01 -9.58
CA SER A 766 -4.59 -35.91 -8.66
C SER A 766 -4.32 -36.73 -7.40
N LEU A 767 -4.96 -36.38 -6.31
CA LEU A 767 -4.99 -37.18 -5.09
C LEU A 767 -6.29 -37.97 -5.03
N THR A 768 -6.18 -39.25 -4.69
CA THR A 768 -7.34 -40.12 -4.45
C THR A 768 -7.12 -40.96 -3.20
N SER A 769 -8.22 -41.25 -2.49
CA SER A 769 -8.27 -42.24 -1.42
C SER A 769 -9.23 -43.36 -1.79
N SER A 770 -8.98 -44.56 -1.30
CA SER A 770 -9.90 -45.70 -1.48
C SER A 770 -11.18 -45.57 -0.64
N THR A 771 -11.12 -44.75 0.44
CA THR A 771 -12.20 -44.55 1.39
C THR A 771 -12.23 -43.11 1.82
N THR A 772 -13.33 -42.43 1.59
CA THR A 772 -13.48 -41.01 1.97
C THR A 772 -14.21 -40.80 3.30
N ILE A 773 -14.86 -41.85 3.83
CA ILE A 773 -15.56 -41.79 5.12
C ILE A 773 -15.18 -43.04 5.93
N PHE A 774 -14.64 -42.84 7.12
CA PHE A 774 -14.25 -43.87 8.07
C PHE A 774 -15.16 -43.84 9.31
N ALA A 775 -16.05 -44.78 9.48
CA ALA A 775 -16.81 -44.95 10.72
C ALA A 775 -16.01 -45.79 11.71
N VAL A 776 -15.65 -45.22 12.84
CA VAL A 776 -14.89 -45.89 13.91
C VAL A 776 -15.80 -46.11 15.11
N ALA A 777 -16.16 -47.36 15.36
CA ALA A 777 -17.01 -47.73 16.50
C ALA A 777 -16.28 -47.46 17.83
N ALA A 778 -17.03 -47.25 18.90
CA ALA A 778 -16.51 -47.09 20.26
C ALA A 778 -15.60 -48.27 20.65
N GLY A 779 -14.37 -48.00 21.10
CA GLY A 779 -13.33 -48.98 21.37
C GLY A 779 -12.52 -49.49 20.18
N GLY A 780 -12.86 -49.06 18.97
CA GLY A 780 -12.16 -49.43 17.74
C GLY A 780 -10.83 -48.66 17.53
N THR A 781 -9.99 -49.22 16.70
CA THR A 781 -8.74 -48.53 16.27
C THR A 781 -9.06 -47.55 15.12
N ILE A 782 -8.48 -46.34 15.18
CA ILE A 782 -8.58 -45.37 14.07
C ILE A 782 -7.75 -45.91 12.91
N PRO A 783 -8.33 -46.18 11.75
CA PRO A 783 -7.56 -46.73 10.62
C PRO A 783 -6.69 -45.63 9.99
N SER A 784 -5.52 -45.99 9.52
CA SER A 784 -4.75 -45.17 8.58
C SER A 784 -5.34 -45.28 7.17
N ASP A 785 -5.16 -44.23 6.37
CA ASP A 785 -5.63 -44.22 4.97
C ASP A 785 -4.45 -44.19 3.98
N THR A 786 -4.70 -44.75 2.79
CA THR A 786 -3.74 -44.69 1.69
C THR A 786 -4.15 -43.62 0.70
N ILE A 787 -3.33 -42.57 0.62
CA ILE A 787 -3.48 -41.51 -0.35
C ILE A 787 -2.66 -41.82 -1.59
N ASN A 788 -3.33 -41.98 -2.71
CA ASN A 788 -2.69 -42.23 -3.99
C ASN A 788 -2.49 -40.93 -4.76
N VAL A 789 -1.29 -40.76 -5.31
CA VAL A 789 -0.97 -39.75 -6.31
C VAL A 789 -1.09 -40.39 -7.68
N VAL A 790 -2.03 -39.92 -8.48
CA VAL A 790 -2.29 -40.41 -9.82
C VAL A 790 -1.76 -39.40 -10.83
N PRO A 791 -0.63 -39.68 -11.49
CA PRO A 791 -0.05 -38.80 -12.50
C PRO A 791 -0.89 -38.75 -13.77
N ALA A 792 -0.93 -37.59 -14.40
CA ALA A 792 -1.63 -37.29 -15.65
C ALA A 792 -0.71 -36.53 -16.60
N ASN A 793 -0.93 -36.64 -17.88
CA ASN A 793 -0.23 -35.94 -18.97
C ASN A 793 1.31 -36.00 -18.87
N GLY A 794 1.85 -37.18 -18.45
CA GLY A 794 3.28 -37.35 -18.34
C GLY A 794 3.94 -36.66 -17.14
N PHE A 795 3.17 -36.36 -16.09
CA PHE A 795 3.72 -35.74 -14.87
C PHE A 795 4.83 -36.65 -14.26
N THR A 796 5.96 -36.01 -13.97
CA THR A 796 7.06 -36.61 -13.19
C THR A 796 7.58 -35.58 -12.18
N GLY A 797 8.04 -36.05 -11.00
CA GLY A 797 8.57 -35.17 -9.96
C GLY A 797 8.19 -35.60 -8.56
N THR A 798 8.48 -34.76 -7.58
CA THR A 798 8.22 -35.09 -6.17
C THR A 798 6.98 -34.35 -5.69
N VAL A 799 6.05 -35.06 -5.04
CA VAL A 799 4.87 -34.52 -4.38
C VAL A 799 5.08 -34.59 -2.87
N VAL A 800 4.98 -33.45 -2.18
CA VAL A 800 5.08 -33.32 -0.73
C VAL A 800 3.69 -33.21 -0.14
N PHE A 801 3.43 -33.86 0.99
CA PHE A 801 2.11 -33.89 1.61
C PHE A 801 2.04 -33.02 2.86
N SER A 802 0.91 -32.36 3.00
CA SER A 802 0.47 -31.73 4.23
C SER A 802 -1.01 -32.03 4.47
N ALA A 803 -1.50 -31.88 5.68
CA ALA A 803 -2.92 -32.01 5.96
C ALA A 803 -3.35 -31.13 7.13
N THR A 804 -4.64 -30.76 7.12
CA THR A 804 -5.32 -30.06 8.21
C THR A 804 -6.53 -30.85 8.64
N ALA A 805 -6.90 -30.78 9.92
CA ALA A 805 -8.09 -31.42 10.46
C ALA A 805 -9.00 -30.38 11.14
N VAL A 806 -10.29 -30.51 10.89
CA VAL A 806 -11.36 -29.79 11.62
C VAL A 806 -12.19 -30.81 12.33
N SER A 807 -12.49 -30.59 13.63
CA SER A 807 -13.21 -31.55 14.47
C SER A 807 -14.44 -30.93 15.13
N SER A 808 -15.53 -31.66 15.18
CA SER A 808 -16.71 -31.30 15.95
C SER A 808 -16.57 -31.58 17.46
N SER A 809 -15.57 -32.39 17.89
CA SER A 809 -15.27 -32.67 19.29
C SER A 809 -14.37 -31.60 19.96
N GLY A 810 -13.77 -30.72 19.16
CA GLY A 810 -12.79 -29.72 19.61
C GLY A 810 -11.37 -30.27 19.80
N TYR A 811 -11.13 -31.57 19.63
CA TYR A 811 -9.81 -32.20 19.68
C TYR A 811 -9.23 -32.28 18.26
N ILE A 812 -7.99 -31.81 18.05
CA ILE A 812 -7.31 -31.87 16.77
C ILE A 812 -6.28 -33.00 16.79
N PRO A 813 -6.37 -34.00 15.89
CA PRO A 813 -5.41 -35.09 15.80
C PRO A 813 -4.07 -34.59 15.25
N THR A 814 -2.98 -35.31 15.61
CA THR A 814 -1.72 -35.19 14.90
C THR A 814 -1.77 -36.00 13.63
N LEU A 815 -1.48 -35.38 12.49
CA LEU A 815 -1.51 -36.00 11.16
C LEU A 815 -0.09 -36.27 10.69
N THR A 816 0.20 -37.48 10.26
CA THR A 816 1.53 -37.88 9.77
C THR A 816 1.43 -38.67 8.46
N PHE A 817 2.39 -38.40 7.59
CA PHE A 817 2.52 -39.10 6.31
C PHE A 817 3.75 -40.01 6.30
N SER A 818 3.60 -41.20 5.81
CA SER A 818 4.72 -42.13 5.64
C SER A 818 4.66 -42.80 4.26
N PRO A 819 5.57 -42.43 3.32
CA PRO A 819 6.55 -41.32 3.39
C PRO A 819 5.91 -39.91 3.31
N ALA A 820 6.59 -38.88 3.83
CA ALA A 820 6.13 -37.49 3.79
C ALA A 820 6.13 -36.88 2.36
N SER A 821 6.83 -37.51 1.43
CA SER A 821 6.83 -37.16 0.00
C SER A 821 7.00 -38.40 -0.85
N VAL A 822 6.48 -38.37 -2.07
CA VAL A 822 6.64 -39.46 -3.07
C VAL A 822 7.21 -38.89 -4.36
N ALA A 823 8.15 -39.68 -4.96
CA ALA A 823 8.70 -39.37 -6.27
C ALA A 823 7.95 -40.15 -7.35
N ILE A 824 7.51 -39.46 -8.39
CA ILE A 824 6.79 -40.00 -9.52
C ILE A 824 7.72 -39.98 -10.71
N SER A 825 8.03 -41.16 -11.25
CA SER A 825 8.92 -41.35 -12.39
C SER A 825 8.25 -42.06 -13.60
N SER A 826 6.98 -42.42 -13.45
CA SER A 826 6.21 -43.11 -14.50
C SER A 826 4.71 -42.74 -14.39
N THR A 827 3.90 -43.29 -15.29
CA THR A 827 2.44 -43.12 -15.27
C THR A 827 1.73 -43.95 -14.19
N ALA A 828 2.45 -44.80 -13.45
CA ALA A 828 1.89 -45.57 -12.35
C ALA A 828 1.64 -44.70 -11.12
N SER A 829 0.52 -44.90 -10.44
CA SER A 829 0.23 -44.23 -9.18
C SER A 829 1.20 -44.66 -8.08
N VAL A 830 1.58 -43.71 -7.25
CA VAL A 830 2.42 -43.89 -6.06
C VAL A 830 1.64 -43.44 -4.84
N SER A 831 1.84 -44.07 -3.68
CA SER A 831 1.02 -43.76 -2.49
C SER A 831 1.84 -43.38 -1.27
N THR A 832 1.19 -42.65 -0.35
CA THR A 832 1.62 -42.46 1.02
C THR A 832 0.51 -42.89 1.97
N THR A 833 0.89 -43.19 3.22
CA THR A 833 -0.07 -43.57 4.27
C THR A 833 -0.27 -42.36 5.22
N LEU A 834 -1.51 -41.91 5.37
CA LEU A 834 -1.91 -40.90 6.36
C LEU A 834 -2.30 -41.64 7.65
N THR A 835 -1.75 -41.22 8.76
CA THR A 835 -2.08 -41.74 10.11
C THR A 835 -2.52 -40.58 11.04
N LEU A 836 -3.63 -40.79 11.71
CA LEU A 836 -4.14 -39.90 12.76
C LEU A 836 -3.71 -40.46 14.13
N SER A 837 -3.15 -39.58 14.97
CA SER A 837 -2.74 -39.91 16.36
C SER A 837 -3.14 -38.81 17.33
N GLY A 838 -3.05 -39.09 18.63
CA GLY A 838 -3.45 -38.17 19.70
C GLY A 838 -4.96 -38.15 20.00
N ILE A 839 -5.75 -38.97 19.30
CA ILE A 839 -7.18 -39.23 19.58
C ILE A 839 -7.42 -40.72 19.61
N THR A 840 -8.38 -41.18 20.39
CA THR A 840 -8.73 -42.62 20.46
C THR A 840 -10.23 -42.82 20.46
N ALA A 841 -10.68 -43.98 20.01
CA ALA A 841 -12.09 -44.40 20.15
C ALA A 841 -12.38 -45.11 21.50
N SER A 842 -11.46 -45.10 22.44
CA SER A 842 -11.61 -45.77 23.73
C SER A 842 -12.62 -45.06 24.62
N LEU A 843 -13.51 -45.86 25.24
CA LEU A 843 -14.50 -45.38 26.23
C LEU A 843 -13.83 -45.02 27.55
N HIS A 844 -14.14 -43.84 28.10
CA HIS A 844 -13.71 -43.38 29.43
C HIS A 844 -14.89 -43.38 30.40
N LEU A 845 -14.67 -43.92 31.63
CA LEU A 845 -15.61 -43.79 32.73
C LEU A 845 -15.35 -42.43 33.46
N PRO A 846 -16.33 -41.56 33.60
CA PRO A 846 -16.15 -40.30 34.35
C PRO A 846 -15.80 -40.61 35.83
N GLY A 847 -14.69 -40.09 36.31
CA GLY A 847 -14.34 -40.08 37.73
C GLY A 847 -13.16 -40.98 38.17
N VAL A 848 -12.47 -41.64 37.26
CA VAL A 848 -11.19 -42.30 37.60
C VAL A 848 -10.03 -41.52 37.00
N PRO A 849 -9.10 -40.94 37.78
CA PRO A 849 -7.92 -40.31 37.21
C PRO A 849 -7.12 -41.37 36.45
N GLY A 850 -7.10 -41.29 35.15
CA GLY A 850 -6.29 -42.18 34.34
C GLY A 850 -4.81 -42.04 34.67
N LYS A 851 -4.12 -43.15 34.95
CA LYS A 851 -2.68 -43.19 34.97
C LYS A 851 -2.19 -42.71 33.59
N LEU A 852 -1.42 -41.61 33.62
CA LEU A 852 -0.64 -41.22 32.47
C LEU A 852 0.32 -42.35 32.08
N ASP A 853 0.10 -43.05 31.03
CA ASP A 853 1.12 -43.88 30.41
C ASP A 853 2.26 -42.95 29.94
N SER A 854 3.42 -43.18 30.56
CA SER A 854 4.67 -42.48 30.22
C SER A 854 5.19 -42.97 28.87
N GLY A 855 4.59 -42.40 27.80
CA GLY A 855 5.16 -42.41 26.48
C GLY A 855 6.15 -41.24 26.33
N THR A 856 7.40 -41.60 26.18
CA THR A 856 8.58 -40.75 26.02
C THR A 856 8.35 -39.59 25.06
N MET A 857 8.29 -38.37 25.57
CA MET A 857 8.47 -37.16 24.77
C MET A 857 9.96 -37.02 24.41
N LEU A 858 10.32 -37.30 23.20
CA LEU A 858 11.60 -36.89 22.62
C LEU A 858 11.56 -35.36 22.38
N ALA A 859 12.16 -34.66 23.34
CA ALA A 859 12.44 -33.25 23.20
C ALA A 859 13.53 -33.06 22.15
N GLN A 860 13.22 -32.34 21.08
CA GLN A 860 14.19 -31.85 20.13
C GLN A 860 15.04 -30.76 20.78
N GLN A 861 16.32 -31.06 20.96
CA GLN A 861 17.31 -30.26 21.66
C GLN A 861 17.83 -29.17 20.73
N ALA A 862 17.61 -27.90 21.10
CA ALA A 862 18.38 -26.80 20.55
C ALA A 862 19.75 -26.68 21.26
N PRO A 863 20.82 -26.30 20.57
CA PRO A 863 22.15 -26.36 21.14
C PRO A 863 22.48 -25.14 22.02
N GLY A 864 22.90 -25.43 23.25
CA GLY A 864 23.93 -24.73 23.97
C GLY A 864 23.58 -23.55 24.87
N ARG A 865 23.20 -23.85 26.16
CA ARG A 865 23.66 -23.04 27.29
C ARG A 865 23.95 -23.94 28.51
N LYS A 866 25.06 -23.66 29.18
CA LYS A 866 25.56 -24.39 30.32
C LYS A 866 24.66 -24.29 31.57
N PRO A 867 24.61 -25.29 32.46
CA PRO A 867 23.71 -25.33 33.59
C PRO A 867 24.23 -24.48 34.77
N VAL A 868 23.30 -23.81 35.45
CA VAL A 868 23.53 -23.22 36.79
C VAL A 868 22.70 -24.03 37.79
N SER A 869 23.35 -24.32 38.93
CA SER A 869 22.96 -25.27 39.94
C SER A 869 21.64 -25.05 40.67
N ASN A 870 20.93 -26.14 40.95
CA ASN A 870 19.76 -26.27 41.84
C ASN A 870 20.00 -25.78 43.30
N ARG A 871 19.04 -25.00 43.80
CA ARG A 871 18.62 -25.04 45.22
C ARG A 871 17.10 -24.84 45.29
N PRO A 872 16.40 -25.60 46.12
CA PRO A 872 14.95 -25.53 46.22
C PRO A 872 14.52 -24.37 47.13
N TRP A 873 13.53 -23.62 46.70
CA TRP A 873 12.81 -22.65 47.52
C TRP A 873 11.41 -23.16 47.81
N THR A 874 11.14 -23.41 49.06
CA THR A 874 9.81 -23.66 49.60
C THR A 874 9.04 -22.33 49.63
N ALA A 875 7.98 -22.25 48.88
CA ALA A 875 7.07 -21.10 48.87
C ALA A 875 5.89 -21.37 49.76
N ALA A 876 5.82 -20.69 50.89
CA ALA A 876 4.58 -20.41 51.63
C ALA A 876 4.81 -19.18 52.53
N GLY A 877 4.06 -18.10 52.26
CA GLY A 877 3.81 -17.07 53.29
C GLY A 877 4.41 -15.69 53.12
N SER A 878 4.19 -15.00 52.04
CA SER A 878 4.59 -13.57 51.91
C SER A 878 3.54 -12.62 51.27
N GLY A 879 2.29 -13.06 51.09
CA GLY A 879 1.22 -12.20 50.52
C GLY A 879 0.63 -11.20 51.53
N VAL A 880 0.70 -11.44 52.82
CA VAL A 880 0.00 -10.63 53.84
C VAL A 880 0.88 -9.49 54.40
N THR A 881 2.20 -9.65 54.37
CA THR A 881 3.13 -8.65 54.94
C THR A 881 3.34 -7.46 54.01
N LEU A 882 3.18 -7.61 52.67
CA LEU A 882 3.35 -6.51 51.75
C LEU A 882 2.13 -5.57 51.75
N ALA A 883 0.92 -6.07 52.01
CA ALA A 883 -0.29 -5.26 52.10
C ALA A 883 -0.30 -4.37 53.37
N CYS A 884 0.30 -4.81 54.46
CA CYS A 884 0.39 -4.04 55.70
C CYS A 884 1.46 -2.93 55.64
N LEU A 885 2.54 -3.13 54.90
CA LEU A 885 3.60 -2.13 54.73
C LEU A 885 3.19 -0.96 53.80
N LEU A 886 2.35 -1.20 52.82
CA LEU A 886 1.85 -0.16 51.91
C LEU A 886 0.83 0.78 52.59
N LEU A 887 0.14 0.35 53.65
CA LEU A 887 -0.78 1.20 54.41
C LEU A 887 -0.11 2.20 55.37
N LEU A 888 1.18 2.04 55.65
CA LEU A 888 1.92 2.91 56.54
C LEU A 888 2.58 4.12 55.85
N VAL A 889 2.64 4.12 54.54
CA VAL A 889 3.35 5.16 53.74
C VAL A 889 2.42 6.22 53.14
N LEU A 890 1.08 6.08 53.24
CA LEU A 890 0.13 7.04 52.62
C LEU A 890 -0.30 8.16 53.62
N PRO A 891 -0.42 9.39 53.14
CA PRO A 891 -0.83 10.53 54.02
C PRO A 891 -2.23 10.37 54.56
N ARG A 892 -2.44 10.85 55.78
CA ARG A 892 -3.65 10.68 56.64
C ARG A 892 -5.01 10.98 55.99
N ARG A 893 -5.09 11.76 54.89
CA ARG A 893 -6.37 12.16 54.26
C ARG A 893 -6.94 11.15 53.25
N ARG A 894 -6.25 10.07 52.92
CA ARG A 894 -6.74 9.04 52.00
C ARG A 894 -7.07 7.69 52.66
N ARG A 895 -7.05 7.60 53.97
CA ARG A 895 -7.27 6.32 54.70
C ARG A 895 -8.75 5.89 54.72
N LEU A 896 -9.72 6.80 54.57
CA LEU A 896 -11.15 6.44 54.63
C LEU A 896 -11.63 5.75 53.32
N GLY A 897 -11.09 6.09 52.17
CA GLY A 897 -11.46 5.48 50.86
C GLY A 897 -10.94 4.06 50.71
N GLY A 898 -9.71 3.78 51.26
CA GLY A 898 -9.11 2.46 51.21
C GLY A 898 -9.81 1.46 52.15
N LEU A 899 -10.29 1.93 53.30
CA LEU A 899 -11.05 1.08 54.25
C LEU A 899 -12.41 0.68 53.68
N LEU A 900 -13.09 1.56 52.89
CA LEU A 900 -14.34 1.22 52.23
C LEU A 900 -14.20 0.17 51.11
N LEU A 901 -13.10 0.18 50.38
CA LEU A 901 -12.79 -0.81 49.33
C LEU A 901 -12.46 -2.17 49.92
N VAL A 902 -11.71 -2.22 51.03
CA VAL A 902 -11.41 -3.48 51.75
C VAL A 902 -12.66 -4.04 52.41
N ALA A 903 -13.52 -3.19 52.99
CA ALA A 903 -14.80 -3.61 53.57
C ALA A 903 -15.79 -4.16 52.50
N LEU A 904 -15.77 -3.57 51.30
CA LEU A 904 -16.63 -4.03 50.18
C LEU A 904 -16.14 -5.37 49.63
N SER A 905 -14.83 -5.60 49.57
CA SER A 905 -14.27 -6.87 49.10
C SER A 905 -14.46 -8.00 50.12
N VAL A 906 -14.40 -7.72 51.43
CA VAL A 906 -14.69 -8.70 52.49
C VAL A 906 -16.17 -9.01 52.52
N ALA A 907 -17.10 -8.03 52.29
CA ALA A 907 -18.52 -8.24 52.19
C ALA A 907 -18.94 -9.07 50.96
N LEU A 908 -18.24 -8.97 49.84
CA LEU A 908 -18.45 -9.78 48.66
C LEU A 908 -17.97 -11.24 48.81
N ILE A 909 -16.94 -11.48 49.61
CA ILE A 909 -16.44 -12.83 49.90
C ILE A 909 -17.32 -13.51 50.99
N ALA A 910 -17.89 -12.76 51.94
CA ALA A 910 -18.78 -13.28 52.97
C ALA A 910 -20.21 -13.54 52.47
N GLY A 911 -20.63 -12.92 51.36
CA GLY A 911 -21.94 -13.14 50.73
C GLY A 911 -22.07 -14.42 49.92
N ALA A 912 -20.95 -15.13 49.67
CA ALA A 912 -20.93 -16.37 48.90
C ALA A 912 -20.98 -17.67 49.71
N THR A 913 -20.99 -17.56 51.06
CA THR A 913 -21.09 -18.75 51.96
C THR A 913 -22.19 -18.56 52.97
N GLY A 914 -23.40 -18.97 52.64
CA GLY A 914 -24.41 -19.09 53.66
C GLY A 914 -25.83 -19.14 53.13
N CYS A 915 -26.30 -20.35 52.88
CA CYS A 915 -27.62 -20.84 53.29
C CYS A 915 -27.68 -22.35 53.06
N GLY A 916 -27.30 -23.10 54.04
CA GLY A 916 -27.60 -24.51 54.19
C GLY A 916 -29.02 -24.68 54.70
N GLY A 917 -29.93 -25.10 53.83
CA GLY A 917 -31.20 -25.69 54.22
C GLY A 917 -31.12 -27.18 54.00
N SER A 918 -31.15 -27.95 55.09
CA SER A 918 -31.23 -29.39 55.04
C SER A 918 -32.58 -29.82 54.49
N SER A 919 -32.64 -30.31 53.26
CA SER A 919 -33.67 -31.22 52.80
C SER A 919 -32.99 -32.54 52.43
N GLN A 920 -33.39 -33.59 53.05
CA GLN A 920 -32.92 -34.96 52.77
C GLN A 920 -33.10 -35.25 51.29
N ALA A 921 -32.01 -35.52 50.60
CA ALA A 921 -32.00 -36.01 49.23
C ALA A 921 -32.56 -37.45 49.22
N PRO A 922 -33.42 -37.77 48.21
CA PRO A 922 -33.79 -39.15 47.97
C PRO A 922 -32.53 -39.96 47.58
N PRO A 923 -32.52 -41.28 47.77
CA PRO A 923 -31.35 -42.10 47.48
C PRO A 923 -30.96 -41.95 46.00
N PRO A 924 -29.64 -41.98 45.67
CA PRO A 924 -29.19 -41.81 44.31
C PRO A 924 -29.80 -42.92 43.44
N SER A 925 -30.57 -42.51 42.44
CA SER A 925 -30.91 -43.38 41.31
C SER A 925 -29.62 -43.82 40.64
N THR A 926 -29.33 -45.11 40.75
CA THR A 926 -28.25 -45.75 40.00
C THR A 926 -28.69 -45.88 38.53
N THR A 927 -28.71 -44.78 37.79
CA THR A 927 -28.61 -44.89 36.34
C THR A 927 -27.19 -45.33 36.04
N PRO A 928 -26.97 -46.34 35.24
CA PRO A 928 -25.66 -46.75 34.82
C PRO A 928 -24.98 -45.56 34.09
N VAL A 929 -23.86 -45.09 34.61
CA VAL A 929 -23.05 -44.10 33.90
C VAL A 929 -22.53 -44.78 32.65
N THR A 930 -23.06 -44.41 31.49
CA THR A 930 -22.57 -44.92 30.22
C THR A 930 -21.16 -44.33 29.96
N PRO A 931 -20.14 -45.17 29.72
CA PRO A 931 -18.82 -44.70 29.34
C PRO A 931 -18.96 -43.82 28.11
N SER A 932 -18.30 -42.63 28.11
CA SER A 932 -18.28 -41.72 26.97
C SER A 932 -16.89 -41.58 26.41
N ASN A 933 -16.78 -41.43 25.11
CA ASN A 933 -15.55 -41.15 24.44
C ASN A 933 -15.39 -39.63 24.29
N PRO A 934 -14.40 -38.99 24.93
CA PRO A 934 -14.20 -37.55 24.81
C PRO A 934 -13.79 -37.10 23.40
N TYR A 935 -13.33 -38.02 22.56
CA TYR A 935 -12.95 -37.78 21.16
C TYR A 935 -14.07 -38.13 20.15
N ALA A 936 -15.27 -38.51 20.63
CA ALA A 936 -16.38 -38.79 19.75
C ALA A 936 -16.78 -37.55 18.95
N GLY A 937 -16.97 -37.72 17.64
CA GLY A 937 -17.31 -36.64 16.74
C GLY A 937 -16.81 -36.88 15.32
N THR A 938 -17.11 -35.94 14.45
CA THR A 938 -16.64 -36.00 13.05
C THR A 938 -15.38 -35.17 12.91
N TYR A 939 -14.35 -35.78 12.30
CA TYR A 939 -13.09 -35.13 11.94
C TYR A 939 -13.00 -35.06 10.42
N THR A 940 -13.00 -33.85 9.89
CA THR A 940 -12.78 -33.60 8.46
C THR A 940 -11.30 -33.32 8.23
N VAL A 941 -10.62 -34.19 7.49
CA VAL A 941 -9.18 -34.06 7.19
C VAL A 941 -9.03 -33.70 5.73
N THR A 942 -8.45 -32.56 5.45
CA THR A 942 -8.09 -32.13 4.10
C THR A 942 -6.60 -32.41 3.86
N VAL A 943 -6.30 -33.31 2.97
CA VAL A 943 -4.93 -33.63 2.54
C VAL A 943 -4.59 -32.79 1.33
N VAL A 944 -3.42 -32.17 1.33
CA VAL A 944 -2.87 -31.36 0.25
C VAL A 944 -1.58 -31.96 -0.25
N GLY A 945 -1.50 -32.21 -1.54
CA GLY A 945 -0.26 -32.58 -2.24
C GLY A 945 0.28 -31.43 -3.04
N THR A 946 1.51 -31.04 -2.76
CA THR A 946 2.20 -29.93 -3.43
C THR A 946 3.39 -30.46 -4.23
N TYR A 947 3.51 -30.02 -5.47
CA TYR A 947 4.67 -30.33 -6.31
C TYR A 947 5.87 -29.50 -5.88
N SER A 948 7.01 -30.17 -5.66
CA SER A 948 8.30 -29.52 -5.39
C SER A 948 9.21 -29.60 -6.62
N GLY A 949 9.09 -28.67 -7.54
CA GLY A 949 9.91 -28.62 -8.77
C GLY A 949 9.88 -27.23 -9.42
N SER A 950 10.53 -27.13 -10.58
CA SER A 950 10.76 -25.85 -11.29
C SER A 950 9.53 -25.26 -11.99
N ILE A 951 8.40 -25.99 -12.04
CA ILE A 951 7.13 -25.47 -12.59
C ILE A 951 6.13 -25.33 -11.44
N THR A 952 5.43 -24.20 -11.40
CA THR A 952 4.35 -24.01 -10.44
C THR A 952 3.10 -24.76 -10.89
N LEU A 953 2.71 -25.78 -10.13
CA LEU A 953 1.43 -26.47 -10.31
C LEU A 953 0.51 -26.17 -9.14
N PRO A 954 -0.80 -26.03 -9.35
CA PRO A 954 -1.74 -25.83 -8.25
C PRO A 954 -1.71 -27.05 -7.32
N PRO A 955 -1.75 -26.85 -5.99
CA PRO A 955 -1.87 -27.96 -5.04
C PRO A 955 -3.13 -28.78 -5.33
N GLN A 956 -3.02 -30.09 -5.15
CA GLN A 956 -4.15 -31.02 -5.31
C GLN A 956 -4.64 -31.44 -3.93
N THR A 957 -5.94 -31.61 -3.76
CA THR A 957 -6.53 -31.92 -2.47
C THR A 957 -7.43 -33.16 -2.52
N VAL A 958 -7.50 -33.88 -1.39
CA VAL A 958 -8.54 -34.88 -1.13
C VAL A 958 -9.04 -34.71 0.30
N THR A 959 -10.33 -34.78 0.49
CA THR A 959 -10.97 -34.61 1.81
C THR A 959 -11.49 -35.98 2.32
N LEU A 960 -11.20 -36.24 3.59
CA LEU A 960 -11.57 -37.46 4.29
C LEU A 960 -12.40 -37.10 5.52
N ALA A 961 -13.36 -37.94 5.89
CA ALA A 961 -14.13 -37.81 7.12
C ALA A 961 -13.92 -39.05 8.01
N TYR A 962 -13.61 -38.80 9.31
CA TYR A 962 -13.55 -39.84 10.34
C TYR A 962 -14.69 -39.58 11.32
N GLU A 963 -15.61 -40.52 11.43
CA GLU A 963 -16.73 -40.50 12.37
C GLU A 963 -16.39 -41.40 13.57
N ILE A 964 -15.96 -40.82 14.69
CA ILE A 964 -15.57 -41.56 15.89
C ILE A 964 -16.76 -41.58 16.85
N GLN A 965 -17.21 -42.76 17.27
CA GLN A 965 -18.31 -43.00 18.19
C GLN A 965 -17.88 -43.15 19.64
#